data_d374e0de553f52627fc41d87619fd171
#
_entry.id   d374e0de553f52627fc41d87619fd171
#
_cell.length_a   1.000
_cell.length_b   1.000
_cell.length_c   1.000
_cell.angle_alpha   90.00
_cell.angle_beta   90.00
_cell.angle_gamma   90.00
#
_symmetry.space_group_name_H-M   'P 1'
#
loop_
_entity.id
_entity.type
_entity.pdbx_description
1 polymer ?
#
loop_
_entity_poly.entity_id
_entity_poly.type
_entity_poly.pdbx_seq_one_letter_code
_entity_poly.pdbx_strand_id
1 'polypeptide(L)'
;MNNATIVSFFALALTGAFSQKGFAQCTEANPAGCACPTPGATNCLLLPDMIAGKKSLNSTAGWTEYSQQITTVDKGLLRLDVATPNIGWGPMEITSTNDYICGSDTLRNFFPPSNFLCPDGGFPKRLIRQKLYNKIGNTFQYIYRDAGWMQYHPAHGHIHINDWGRYTIRLKDPSLVADTLSWPVVSTGVKVSFCLIDLTTCSGSPGDCLDANGNILTNANFPNYGLAGGYNCGEVRQGISVGRVDIYHQYLDESFVKIPYEACNGNYFAMIQVDPNNQFLEMNENNNWLAAGIPLQQQRTTNTGAYSYIFSQKGNIMCVGETLDLEAGGASNYLWSNGATTQKITVSQSGKYWVRSTTPCGIATSDTLTVYAAPASSIPAITKEDTVCTSEVANLYASGTNTQWYDAPAGGNLVFTGNNFQTGNMFYTKTFYVADQPSLLTGTLGPTTTNFSNTGNYTSQKSDYLIFNAFLPFKLKTVTVDAPSAGSRIIQLRDMYGALITQKQVTLAVGIQNVQLDFYVPSGLNLQLGLASNSPLAQLFTSTTTAANIGYPYNVNSIARIVGSSLGDKSYPFFYNWQVEGTPRVCNSGARKAVTATVMPKIPVNISGVQSVYLHTQNGATVTVTPPGGVFKGDGMIGNVFYPKLAGVGTHEFIYTIRVGNCISEVRDTVTVKYDSTVMLDGFSIQLWNNPGKKQKLYLVTMQNSVVEAAVYSGTGQKVQQMSFNANVGSNIFDLDFSNLSKGLYFIEVRMGVNGAKKVIKLLN
;
A
#
# COMPACT_ATOMS: atom_id res chain seq x y z
N MET A 1 -55.36 66.02 -33.45
CA MET A 1 -56.81 66.08 -33.87
C MET A 1 -57.27 64.66 -34.10
N ASN A 2 -58.33 64.30 -33.41
CA ASN A 2 -59.30 63.24 -33.64
C ASN A 2 -58.83 61.78 -33.33
N ASN A 3 -59.18 61.38 -32.19
CA ASN A 3 -60.35 60.65 -31.70
C ASN A 3 -60.31 59.13 -32.07
N ALA A 4 -59.95 58.36 -31.08
CA ALA A 4 -60.07 56.92 -31.00
C ALA A 4 -61.43 56.53 -30.46
N THR A 5 -62.08 55.58 -31.04
CA THR A 5 -63.25 54.88 -30.50
C THR A 5 -62.85 53.56 -29.83
N ILE A 6 -63.14 53.46 -28.55
CA ILE A 6 -62.97 52.28 -27.75
C ILE A 6 -64.17 51.35 -27.97
N VAL A 7 -63.92 50.14 -28.44
CA VAL A 7 -64.92 49.07 -28.43
C VAL A 7 -64.44 48.01 -27.34
N SER A 8 -65.22 48.02 -26.25
CA SER A 8 -65.04 47.03 -25.18
C SER A 8 -65.70 45.71 -25.56
N PHE A 9 -64.88 44.62 -25.70
CA PHE A 9 -65.38 43.23 -25.71
C PHE A 9 -65.31 42.66 -24.32
N PHE A 10 -66.43 42.37 -23.73
CA PHE A 10 -66.52 41.55 -22.56
C PHE A 10 -66.23 40.07 -22.96
N ALA A 11 -65.07 39.53 -22.62
CA ALA A 11 -64.82 38.12 -22.67
C ALA A 11 -65.21 37.51 -21.34
N LEU A 12 -66.22 36.66 -21.36
CA LEU A 12 -66.60 35.81 -20.24
C LEU A 12 -65.46 34.78 -19.98
N ALA A 13 -64.66 34.99 -18.95
CA ALA A 13 -63.68 34.01 -18.51
C ALA A 13 -64.42 32.88 -17.78
N LEU A 14 -64.59 31.72 -18.43
CA LEU A 14 -64.84 30.46 -17.74
C LEU A 14 -63.54 30.08 -17.01
N THR A 15 -63.50 30.35 -15.73
CA THR A 15 -62.49 29.78 -14.84
C THR A 15 -62.83 28.28 -14.59
N GLY A 16 -62.39 27.45 -15.50
CA GLY A 16 -62.23 26.03 -15.20
C GLY A 16 -61.09 25.87 -14.17
N ALA A 17 -61.48 25.72 -12.92
CA ALA A 17 -60.53 25.27 -11.88
C ALA A 17 -60.01 23.87 -12.27
N PHE A 18 -58.90 23.81 -12.99
CA PHE A 18 -58.10 22.60 -13.01
C PHE A 18 -57.53 22.43 -11.59
N SER A 19 -58.20 21.59 -10.79
CA SER A 19 -57.65 21.03 -9.60
C SER A 19 -56.39 20.30 -10.02
N GLN A 20 -55.23 20.93 -9.88
CA GLN A 20 -53.99 20.20 -9.79
C GLN A 20 -54.11 19.29 -8.56
N LYS A 21 -54.44 18.01 -8.78
CA LYS A 21 -54.19 17.01 -7.79
C LYS A 21 -52.70 17.07 -7.50
N GLY A 22 -52.30 17.74 -6.43
CA GLY A 22 -50.98 17.64 -5.89
C GLY A 22 -50.69 16.18 -5.68
N PHE A 23 -49.92 15.58 -6.58
CA PHE A 23 -49.40 14.24 -6.33
C PHE A 23 -48.55 14.36 -5.06
N ALA A 24 -48.89 13.59 -4.03
CA ALA A 24 -48.10 13.53 -2.83
C ALA A 24 -46.69 13.09 -3.22
N GLN A 25 -45.68 13.86 -2.78
CA GLN A 25 -44.30 13.59 -3.13
C GLN A 25 -43.90 12.15 -2.79
N CYS A 26 -43.22 11.47 -3.73
CA CYS A 26 -42.66 10.16 -3.51
C CYS A 26 -41.51 10.26 -2.48
N THR A 27 -41.63 9.57 -1.37
CA THR A 27 -40.58 9.47 -0.33
C THR A 27 -40.62 8.09 0.31
N GLU A 28 -39.58 7.73 1.08
CA GLU A 28 -39.60 6.48 1.87
C GLU A 28 -40.77 6.43 2.86
N ALA A 29 -41.14 7.57 3.43
CA ALA A 29 -42.27 7.69 4.36
C ALA A 29 -43.64 7.73 3.63
N ASN A 30 -43.65 7.99 2.33
CA ASN A 30 -44.85 8.05 1.51
C ASN A 30 -44.73 7.25 0.21
N PRO A 31 -44.68 5.92 0.26
CA PRO A 31 -44.57 5.05 -0.92
C PRO A 31 -45.79 5.16 -1.85
N ALA A 32 -46.97 5.57 -1.31
CA ALA A 32 -48.18 5.81 -2.11
C ALA A 32 -47.99 6.89 -3.16
N GLY A 33 -47.12 7.90 -2.91
CA GLY A 33 -46.77 8.96 -3.83
C GLY A 33 -45.80 8.52 -4.93
N CYS A 34 -45.24 7.32 -4.88
CA CYS A 34 -44.27 6.82 -5.85
C CYS A 34 -44.95 6.13 -7.03
N ALA A 35 -44.50 6.44 -8.23
CA ALA A 35 -44.96 5.81 -9.47
C ALA A 35 -44.10 4.61 -9.86
N CYS A 36 -44.72 3.65 -10.53
CA CYS A 36 -44.04 2.52 -11.17
C CYS A 36 -43.70 2.81 -12.65
N PRO A 37 -42.67 2.17 -13.22
CA PRO A 37 -42.33 2.30 -14.65
C PRO A 37 -43.51 1.94 -15.58
N THR A 38 -44.30 0.91 -15.22
CA THR A 38 -45.51 0.54 -15.96
C THR A 38 -46.68 1.38 -15.48
N PRO A 39 -47.33 2.15 -16.36
CA PRO A 39 -48.49 2.97 -15.98
C PRO A 39 -49.59 2.16 -15.30
N GLY A 40 -50.08 2.66 -14.17
CA GLY A 40 -51.15 2.01 -13.38
C GLY A 40 -50.69 0.84 -12.51
N ALA A 41 -49.47 0.38 -12.60
CA ALA A 41 -48.95 -0.64 -11.70
C ALA A 41 -48.77 -0.08 -10.27
N THR A 42 -49.14 -0.88 -9.27
CA THR A 42 -48.95 -0.54 -7.85
C THR A 42 -47.80 -1.33 -7.21
N ASN A 43 -47.33 -2.37 -7.90
CA ASN A 43 -46.23 -3.20 -7.46
C ASN A 43 -45.11 -3.16 -8.50
N CYS A 44 -43.91 -2.83 -8.11
CA CYS A 44 -42.76 -2.76 -9.00
C CYS A 44 -41.43 -2.63 -8.24
N LEU A 45 -40.37 -3.09 -8.86
CA LEU A 45 -39.01 -2.82 -8.40
C LEU A 45 -38.58 -1.48 -9.02
N LEU A 46 -38.24 -0.51 -8.15
CA LEU A 46 -37.72 0.78 -8.55
C LEU A 46 -36.21 0.70 -8.64
N LEU A 47 -35.68 0.66 -9.86
CA LEU A 47 -34.26 0.57 -10.13
C LEU A 47 -33.67 1.94 -10.51
N PRO A 48 -32.40 2.18 -10.16
CA PRO A 48 -31.64 3.29 -10.73
C PRO A 48 -31.36 3.05 -12.21
N ASP A 49 -30.95 4.09 -12.92
CA ASP A 49 -30.42 4.05 -14.28
C ASP A 49 -29.32 5.11 -14.36
N MET A 50 -28.08 4.66 -14.22
CA MET A 50 -26.92 5.55 -14.15
C MET A 50 -26.36 5.76 -15.55
N ILE A 51 -26.15 7.02 -15.91
CA ILE A 51 -25.53 7.35 -17.19
C ILE A 51 -24.28 8.22 -17.00
N ALA A 52 -23.43 8.32 -18.02
CA ALA A 52 -22.38 9.32 -18.07
C ALA A 52 -22.91 10.63 -18.65
N GLY A 53 -22.78 11.73 -17.91
CA GLY A 53 -23.31 13.03 -18.30
C GLY A 53 -22.55 13.66 -19.48
N LYS A 54 -23.27 14.05 -20.52
CA LYS A 54 -22.68 14.52 -21.79
C LYS A 54 -22.21 15.97 -21.73
N LYS A 55 -22.99 16.86 -21.07
CA LYS A 55 -22.73 18.30 -21.09
C LYS A 55 -21.48 18.65 -20.29
N SER A 56 -21.28 18.04 -19.11
CA SER A 56 -20.13 18.31 -18.28
C SER A 56 -18.83 18.06 -19.06
N LEU A 57 -18.73 16.95 -19.78
CA LEU A 57 -17.56 16.63 -20.58
C LEU A 57 -17.43 17.46 -21.85
N ASN A 58 -18.53 17.76 -22.54
CA ASN A 58 -18.51 18.51 -23.81
C ASN A 58 -18.55 20.05 -23.64
N SER A 59 -18.59 20.57 -22.42
CA SER A 59 -18.49 22.00 -22.17
C SER A 59 -17.10 22.53 -22.57
N THR A 60 -17.00 23.81 -22.86
CA THR A 60 -15.70 24.45 -23.17
C THR A 60 -14.69 24.40 -22.05
N ALA A 61 -15.13 24.10 -20.83
CA ALA A 61 -14.32 23.92 -19.64
C ALA A 61 -14.40 22.49 -19.10
N GLY A 62 -14.98 21.53 -19.81
CA GLY A 62 -15.21 20.16 -19.32
C GLY A 62 -13.97 19.29 -19.35
N TRP A 63 -12.93 19.73 -20.00
CA TRP A 63 -11.63 19.05 -19.99
C TRP A 63 -10.49 20.04 -20.25
N THR A 64 -9.29 19.67 -19.77
CA THR A 64 -8.07 20.45 -19.99
C THR A 64 -6.93 19.50 -20.34
N GLU A 65 -6.28 19.77 -21.47
CA GLU A 65 -5.05 19.08 -21.90
C GLU A 65 -3.83 19.79 -21.36
N TYR A 66 -2.89 19.04 -20.83
CA TYR A 66 -1.58 19.52 -20.38
C TYR A 66 -0.46 18.88 -21.18
N SER A 67 0.48 19.72 -21.63
CA SER A 67 1.63 19.29 -22.42
C SER A 67 2.59 18.40 -21.62
N GLN A 68 3.29 17.50 -22.32
CA GLN A 68 4.44 16.77 -21.79
C GLN A 68 5.68 17.66 -21.53
N GLN A 69 5.66 18.92 -21.99
CA GLN A 69 6.81 19.82 -21.87
C GLN A 69 6.71 20.79 -20.68
N ILE A 70 5.58 20.83 -19.97
CA ILE A 70 5.45 21.66 -18.77
C ILE A 70 6.17 20.99 -17.57
N THR A 71 6.47 21.78 -16.54
CA THR A 71 7.18 21.32 -15.32
C THR A 71 6.27 21.20 -14.10
N THR A 72 4.97 21.45 -14.26
CA THR A 72 3.97 21.33 -13.18
C THR A 72 3.57 19.88 -12.93
N VAL A 73 2.86 19.66 -11.84
CA VAL A 73 2.31 18.33 -11.48
C VAL A 73 1.32 17.79 -12.52
N ASP A 74 0.71 18.67 -13.31
CA ASP A 74 -0.25 18.31 -14.36
C ASP A 74 0.40 17.87 -15.68
N LYS A 75 1.73 17.77 -15.74
CA LYS A 75 2.47 17.37 -16.94
C LYS A 75 1.88 16.10 -17.58
N GLY A 76 1.46 16.23 -18.84
CA GLY A 76 0.91 15.13 -19.64
C GLY A 76 -0.41 14.58 -19.13
N LEU A 77 -1.24 15.40 -18.46
CA LEU A 77 -2.57 15.02 -18.04
C LEU A 77 -3.64 15.51 -19.02
N LEU A 78 -4.69 14.72 -19.15
CA LEU A 78 -6.00 15.14 -19.63
C LEU A 78 -6.94 15.11 -18.42
N ARG A 79 -7.27 16.27 -17.89
CA ARG A 79 -8.22 16.41 -16.80
C ARG A 79 -9.64 16.48 -17.35
N LEU A 80 -10.60 15.84 -16.67
CA LEU A 80 -11.97 15.64 -17.17
C LEU A 80 -13.00 15.96 -16.09
N ASP A 81 -14.06 16.69 -16.48
CA ASP A 81 -15.31 16.75 -15.71
C ASP A 81 -16.15 15.52 -16.01
N VAL A 82 -16.62 14.85 -14.97
CA VAL A 82 -17.45 13.65 -15.09
C VAL A 82 -18.70 13.81 -14.26
N ALA A 83 -19.85 13.75 -14.90
CA ALA A 83 -21.16 13.73 -14.26
C ALA A 83 -21.75 12.33 -14.34
N THR A 84 -22.37 11.88 -13.23
CA THR A 84 -23.04 10.59 -13.12
C THR A 84 -24.50 10.80 -12.66
N PRO A 85 -25.41 11.17 -13.59
CA PRO A 85 -26.82 11.32 -13.27
C PRO A 85 -27.53 9.99 -13.10
N ASN A 86 -28.51 9.95 -12.17
CA ASN A 86 -29.47 8.87 -12.05
C ASN A 86 -30.79 9.27 -12.75
N ILE A 87 -31.05 8.68 -13.90
CA ILE A 87 -32.26 8.92 -14.69
C ILE A 87 -33.33 7.83 -14.49
N GLY A 88 -33.13 6.93 -13.53
CA GLY A 88 -34.00 5.79 -13.24
C GLY A 88 -35.27 6.14 -12.45
N TRP A 89 -35.95 5.12 -12.01
CA TRP A 89 -37.18 5.20 -11.20
C TRP A 89 -36.91 5.02 -9.72
N GLY A 90 -35.76 4.44 -9.33
CA GLY A 90 -35.29 4.26 -7.98
C GLY A 90 -33.94 4.91 -7.72
N PRO A 91 -33.55 5.12 -6.47
CA PRO A 91 -32.25 5.65 -6.13
C PRO A 91 -31.15 4.59 -6.33
N MET A 92 -29.94 5.05 -6.73
CA MET A 92 -28.73 4.28 -6.51
C MET A 92 -28.38 4.45 -5.03
N GLU A 93 -28.69 3.47 -4.21
CA GLU A 93 -28.40 3.48 -2.76
C GLU A 93 -27.50 2.33 -2.38
N ILE A 94 -26.39 2.68 -1.75
CA ILE A 94 -25.36 1.75 -1.28
C ILE A 94 -25.34 1.81 0.24
N THR A 95 -25.38 0.65 0.87
CA THR A 95 -25.25 0.50 2.32
C THR A 95 -24.06 -0.38 2.66
N SER A 96 -23.32 -0.02 3.70
CA SER A 96 -22.18 -0.82 4.15
C SER A 96 -22.64 -1.98 5.04
N THR A 97 -21.86 -3.05 5.08
CA THR A 97 -21.98 -4.14 6.05
C THR A 97 -20.93 -3.99 7.16
N ASN A 98 -20.92 -4.91 8.12
CA ASN A 98 -19.85 -5.04 9.10
C ASN A 98 -18.83 -6.14 8.71
N ASP A 99 -18.82 -6.52 7.44
CA ASP A 99 -17.87 -7.49 6.91
C ASP A 99 -16.78 -6.76 6.11
N TYR A 100 -15.52 -7.14 6.32
CA TYR A 100 -14.35 -6.53 5.72
C TYR A 100 -13.45 -7.56 5.05
N ILE A 101 -12.70 -7.14 4.05
CA ILE A 101 -11.67 -7.93 3.38
C ILE A 101 -10.30 -7.34 3.69
N CYS A 102 -9.37 -8.19 4.14
CA CYS A 102 -7.97 -7.90 4.32
C CYS A 102 -7.14 -8.93 3.54
N GLY A 103 -6.60 -8.54 2.39
CA GLY A 103 -5.93 -9.49 1.49
C GLY A 103 -6.89 -10.57 1.00
N SER A 104 -6.63 -11.83 1.34
CA SER A 104 -7.49 -12.98 1.06
C SER A 104 -8.56 -13.27 2.12
N ASP A 105 -8.47 -12.61 3.28
CA ASP A 105 -9.28 -12.95 4.44
C ASP A 105 -10.53 -12.08 4.53
N THR A 106 -11.66 -12.71 4.86
CA THR A 106 -12.93 -12.01 5.14
C THR A 106 -13.17 -11.97 6.64
N LEU A 107 -13.17 -10.77 7.21
CA LEU A 107 -13.44 -10.50 8.61
C LEU A 107 -14.93 -10.21 8.77
N ARG A 108 -15.69 -11.16 9.31
CA ARG A 108 -17.15 -11.04 9.47
C ARG A 108 -17.53 -10.41 10.80
N ASN A 109 -18.57 -9.55 10.78
CA ASN A 109 -19.05 -8.80 11.95
C ASN A 109 -17.90 -8.11 12.70
N PHE A 110 -16.98 -7.53 11.93
CA PHE A 110 -15.78 -6.89 12.44
C PHE A 110 -16.01 -5.38 12.62
N PHE A 111 -15.49 -4.83 13.71
CA PHE A 111 -15.56 -3.40 14.02
C PHE A 111 -14.13 -2.89 14.18
N PRO A 112 -13.47 -2.52 13.10
CA PRO A 112 -12.07 -2.07 13.17
C PRO A 112 -11.96 -0.77 13.98
N PRO A 113 -10.91 -0.64 14.82
CA PRO A 113 -10.53 0.67 15.34
C PRO A 113 -10.18 1.63 14.20
N SER A 114 -10.28 2.93 14.41
CA SER A 114 -10.10 3.96 13.39
C SER A 114 -8.74 3.95 12.69
N ASN A 115 -7.72 3.36 13.30
CA ASN A 115 -6.36 3.23 12.78
C ASN A 115 -6.00 1.79 12.35
N PHE A 116 -6.98 0.91 12.21
CA PHE A 116 -6.74 -0.47 11.81
C PHE A 116 -6.23 -0.54 10.38
N LEU A 117 -5.11 -1.24 10.20
CA LEU A 117 -4.55 -1.60 8.91
C LEU A 117 -4.50 -3.12 8.78
N CYS A 118 -4.73 -3.59 7.57
CA CYS A 118 -4.53 -5.00 7.22
C CYS A 118 -3.05 -5.41 7.35
N PRO A 119 -2.73 -6.70 7.43
CA PRO A 119 -1.35 -7.18 7.52
C PRO A 119 -0.43 -6.73 6.36
N ASP A 120 -1.00 -6.39 5.22
CA ASP A 120 -0.30 -5.81 4.06
C ASP A 120 -0.05 -4.29 4.20
N GLY A 121 -0.51 -3.67 5.29
CA GLY A 121 -0.40 -2.24 5.55
C GLY A 121 -1.50 -1.39 4.90
N GLY A 122 -2.42 -1.99 4.15
CA GLY A 122 -3.54 -1.30 3.52
C GLY A 122 -4.74 -1.13 4.46
N PHE A 123 -5.65 -0.21 4.12
CA PHE A 123 -6.93 -0.10 4.82
C PHE A 123 -7.83 -1.29 4.47
N PRO A 124 -8.66 -1.78 5.41
CA PRO A 124 -9.59 -2.86 5.15
C PRO A 124 -10.66 -2.43 4.13
N LYS A 125 -11.03 -3.34 3.25
CA LYS A 125 -12.12 -3.15 2.27
C LYS A 125 -13.43 -3.56 2.94
N ARG A 126 -14.35 -2.63 3.09
CA ARG A 126 -15.67 -2.87 3.71
C ARG A 126 -16.65 -3.36 2.66
N LEU A 127 -17.27 -4.51 2.85
CA LEU A 127 -18.29 -5.02 1.93
C LEU A 127 -19.55 -4.16 1.93
N ILE A 128 -20.13 -3.99 0.75
CA ILE A 128 -21.30 -3.15 0.53
C ILE A 128 -22.44 -3.92 -0.13
N ARG A 129 -23.64 -3.38 0.05
CA ARG A 129 -24.87 -3.87 -0.56
C ARG A 129 -25.59 -2.74 -1.25
N GLN A 130 -26.09 -3.01 -2.43
CA GLN A 130 -27.10 -2.17 -3.08
C GLN A 130 -28.45 -2.42 -2.43
N LYS A 131 -29.13 -1.33 -2.01
CA LYS A 131 -30.49 -1.36 -1.48
C LYS A 131 -31.47 -1.00 -2.58
N LEU A 132 -32.34 -1.92 -2.93
CA LEU A 132 -33.36 -1.78 -3.96
C LEU A 132 -34.73 -1.58 -3.34
N TYR A 133 -35.55 -0.74 -3.95
CA TYR A 133 -36.86 -0.33 -3.49
C TYR A 133 -37.94 -1.12 -4.22
N ASN A 134 -38.45 -2.15 -3.59
CA ASN A 134 -39.59 -2.94 -4.09
C ASN A 134 -40.90 -2.35 -3.56
N LYS A 135 -41.59 -1.61 -4.38
CA LYS A 135 -42.91 -1.04 -4.06
C LYS A 135 -43.97 -2.13 -4.14
N ILE A 136 -44.75 -2.29 -3.07
CA ILE A 136 -45.89 -3.20 -2.98
C ILE A 136 -47.08 -2.41 -2.42
N GLY A 137 -47.99 -2.03 -3.31
CA GLY A 137 -49.09 -1.12 -2.95
C GLY A 137 -48.56 0.22 -2.40
N ASN A 138 -48.87 0.50 -1.15
CA ASN A 138 -48.43 1.73 -0.46
C ASN A 138 -47.27 1.52 0.52
N THR A 139 -46.48 0.48 0.34
CA THR A 139 -45.33 0.16 1.20
C THR A 139 -44.08 -0.12 0.35
N PHE A 140 -42.92 0.01 0.97
CA PHE A 140 -41.66 -0.50 0.43
C PHE A 140 -41.23 -1.75 1.15
N GLN A 141 -40.80 -2.75 0.39
CA GLN A 141 -39.92 -3.82 0.83
C GLN A 141 -38.54 -3.60 0.24
N TYR A 142 -37.53 -3.74 1.06
CA TYR A 142 -36.14 -3.51 0.59
C TYR A 142 -35.45 -4.83 0.25
N ILE A 143 -34.81 -4.87 -0.89
CA ILE A 143 -33.98 -5.99 -1.32
C ILE A 143 -32.54 -5.53 -1.23
N TYR A 144 -31.68 -6.34 -0.59
CA TYR A 144 -30.27 -6.07 -0.47
C TYR A 144 -29.49 -7.11 -1.28
N ARG A 145 -28.63 -6.64 -2.18
CA ARG A 145 -27.72 -7.50 -2.96
C ARG A 145 -26.27 -7.06 -2.73
N ASP A 146 -25.37 -8.02 -2.62
CA ASP A 146 -23.95 -7.73 -2.49
C ASP A 146 -23.46 -7.01 -3.77
N ALA A 147 -22.67 -5.95 -3.61
CA ALA A 147 -22.30 -5.03 -4.67
C ALA A 147 -20.84 -4.56 -4.56
N GLY A 148 -19.92 -5.44 -4.17
CA GLY A 148 -18.50 -5.13 -4.07
C GLY A 148 -18.10 -4.58 -2.69
N TRP A 149 -17.26 -3.56 -2.67
CA TRP A 149 -16.68 -3.02 -1.46
C TRP A 149 -16.39 -1.52 -1.56
N MET A 150 -16.22 -0.90 -0.40
CA MET A 150 -15.72 0.45 -0.25
C MET A 150 -14.48 0.47 0.63
N GLN A 151 -13.64 1.50 0.48
CA GLN A 151 -12.40 1.63 1.22
C GLN A 151 -12.14 3.08 1.63
N TYR A 152 -11.53 3.28 2.80
CA TYR A 152 -11.11 4.60 3.26
C TYR A 152 -9.98 5.14 2.36
N HIS A 153 -10.14 6.39 1.92
CA HIS A 153 -9.19 7.10 1.08
C HIS A 153 -8.50 8.21 1.89
N PRO A 154 -7.25 8.02 2.33
CA PRO A 154 -6.58 8.95 3.25
C PRO A 154 -6.42 10.38 2.69
N ALA A 155 -6.17 10.51 1.39
CA ALA A 155 -6.00 11.81 0.76
C ALA A 155 -7.27 12.67 0.78
N HIS A 156 -8.45 12.02 0.82
CA HIS A 156 -9.75 12.70 0.84
C HIS A 156 -10.42 12.70 2.23
N GLY A 157 -9.93 11.87 3.15
CA GLY A 157 -10.47 11.79 4.51
C GLY A 157 -11.86 11.14 4.61
N HIS A 158 -12.31 10.44 3.56
CA HIS A 158 -13.59 9.73 3.53
C HIS A 158 -13.50 8.42 2.74
N ILE A 159 -14.62 7.69 2.69
CA ILE A 159 -14.67 6.34 2.12
C ILE A 159 -15.22 6.37 0.69
N HIS A 160 -14.59 5.61 -0.21
CA HIS A 160 -14.96 5.51 -1.62
C HIS A 160 -15.50 4.12 -1.97
N ILE A 161 -16.51 4.07 -2.82
CA ILE A 161 -17.01 2.87 -3.47
C ILE A 161 -16.06 2.53 -4.61
N ASN A 162 -15.57 1.28 -4.66
CA ASN A 162 -14.62 0.84 -5.68
C ASN A 162 -15.30 0.51 -7.01
N ASP A 163 -14.53 0.63 -8.10
CA ASP A 163 -14.93 0.30 -9.46
C ASP A 163 -16.20 1.02 -9.96
N TRP A 164 -16.50 2.21 -9.41
CA TRP A 164 -17.63 3.03 -9.81
C TRP A 164 -17.46 3.63 -11.21
N GLY A 165 -16.24 4.00 -11.60
CA GLY A 165 -15.99 4.64 -12.88
C GLY A 165 -14.72 4.16 -13.57
N ARG A 166 -14.69 4.27 -14.89
CA ARG A 166 -13.51 4.04 -15.72
C ARG A 166 -13.39 5.12 -16.77
N TYR A 167 -12.24 5.78 -16.82
CA TYR A 167 -11.92 6.79 -17.80
C TYR A 167 -10.84 6.28 -18.73
N THR A 168 -11.02 6.40 -20.04
CA THR A 168 -10.00 6.03 -21.02
C THR A 168 -9.88 7.06 -22.11
N ILE A 169 -8.66 7.22 -22.64
CA ILE A 169 -8.41 7.87 -23.94
C ILE A 169 -8.38 6.76 -24.99
N ARG A 170 -9.13 6.94 -26.08
CA ARG A 170 -9.26 5.96 -27.14
C ARG A 170 -9.03 6.58 -28.53
N LEU A 171 -8.70 5.74 -29.49
CA LEU A 171 -8.70 6.08 -30.89
C LEU A 171 -9.91 5.43 -31.58
N LYS A 172 -10.59 6.20 -32.45
CA LYS A 172 -11.71 5.65 -33.21
C LYS A 172 -11.19 4.60 -34.18
N ASP A 173 -11.73 3.41 -34.09
CA ASP A 173 -11.53 2.37 -35.10
C ASP A 173 -12.64 2.45 -36.14
N PRO A 174 -12.34 2.77 -37.41
CA PRO A 174 -13.35 2.86 -38.47
C PRO A 174 -14.09 1.55 -38.72
N SER A 175 -13.51 0.42 -38.40
CA SER A 175 -14.13 -0.91 -38.55
C SER A 175 -15.13 -1.23 -37.42
N LEU A 176 -15.05 -0.54 -36.29
CA LEU A 176 -15.86 -0.75 -35.09
C LEU A 176 -16.85 0.39 -34.83
N VAL A 177 -17.44 0.95 -35.88
CA VAL A 177 -18.34 2.12 -35.75
C VAL A 177 -19.55 1.85 -34.84
N ALA A 178 -20.07 0.63 -34.85
CA ALA A 178 -21.22 0.24 -34.03
C ALA A 178 -20.83 -0.20 -32.62
N ASP A 179 -19.56 -0.47 -32.34
CA ASP A 179 -19.07 -0.92 -31.04
C ASP A 179 -17.97 0.04 -30.50
N THR A 180 -18.42 1.16 -30.01
CA THR A 180 -17.54 2.21 -29.47
C THR A 180 -16.77 1.75 -28.23
N LEU A 181 -17.31 0.81 -27.45
CA LEU A 181 -16.66 0.25 -26.27
C LEU A 181 -15.44 -0.62 -26.62
N SER A 182 -15.38 -1.16 -27.83
CA SER A 182 -14.23 -1.91 -28.35
C SER A 182 -13.17 -1.04 -29.03
N TRP A 183 -13.33 0.28 -29.10
CA TRP A 183 -12.30 1.15 -29.67
C TRP A 183 -10.99 1.02 -28.91
N PRO A 184 -9.84 1.03 -29.61
CA PRO A 184 -8.53 0.86 -29.03
C PRO A 184 -8.22 1.83 -27.89
N VAL A 185 -7.81 1.29 -26.76
CA VAL A 185 -7.43 2.06 -25.59
C VAL A 185 -5.98 2.55 -25.76
N VAL A 186 -5.78 3.85 -25.57
CA VAL A 186 -4.47 4.49 -25.57
C VAL A 186 -3.95 4.64 -24.13
N SER A 187 -4.85 5.02 -23.22
CA SER A 187 -4.54 5.16 -21.80
C SER A 187 -5.79 5.04 -20.94
N THR A 188 -5.61 4.63 -19.68
CA THR A 188 -6.70 4.50 -18.69
C THR A 188 -6.41 5.42 -17.50
N GLY A 189 -7.43 6.11 -16.98
CA GLY A 189 -7.33 6.95 -15.79
C GLY A 189 -7.16 6.14 -14.51
N VAL A 190 -6.71 6.81 -13.46
CA VAL A 190 -6.48 6.19 -12.14
C VAL A 190 -7.71 6.13 -11.29
N LYS A 191 -8.59 7.14 -11.41
CA LYS A 191 -9.76 7.23 -10.54
C LYS A 191 -10.78 6.18 -10.94
N VAL A 192 -10.91 5.17 -10.12
CA VAL A 192 -11.87 4.09 -10.27
C VAL A 192 -12.86 4.04 -9.10
N SER A 193 -12.56 4.76 -8.02
CA SER A 193 -13.34 4.78 -6.78
C SER A 193 -13.87 6.19 -6.50
N PHE A 194 -15.09 6.24 -6.00
CA PHE A 194 -15.84 7.48 -5.81
C PHE A 194 -16.69 7.44 -4.55
N CYS A 195 -16.94 8.61 -3.97
CA CYS A 195 -18.02 8.82 -3.02
C CYS A 195 -19.26 9.27 -3.81
N LEU A 196 -20.41 8.67 -3.58
CA LEU A 196 -21.64 9.00 -4.30
C LEU A 196 -22.50 9.95 -3.48
N ILE A 197 -22.85 11.09 -4.07
CA ILE A 197 -23.61 12.16 -3.40
C ILE A 197 -24.67 12.80 -4.30
N ASP A 198 -25.65 13.41 -3.67
CA ASP A 198 -26.63 14.29 -4.34
C ASP A 198 -26.08 15.70 -4.55
N LEU A 199 -25.09 15.89 -5.44
CA LEU A 199 -24.43 17.19 -5.60
C LEU A 199 -25.34 18.23 -6.22
N THR A 200 -26.02 17.88 -7.32
CA THR A 200 -26.93 18.78 -8.03
C THR A 200 -28.16 18.01 -8.55
N THR A 201 -28.95 18.65 -9.39
CA THR A 201 -30.17 18.08 -10.00
C THR A 201 -30.08 18.07 -11.50
N CYS A 202 -30.88 17.25 -12.17
CA CYS A 202 -30.98 17.27 -13.64
C CYS A 202 -31.35 18.66 -14.19
N SER A 203 -32.19 19.42 -13.49
CA SER A 203 -32.48 20.82 -13.84
C SER A 203 -31.31 21.78 -13.55
N GLY A 204 -30.51 21.50 -12.52
CA GLY A 204 -29.32 22.27 -12.14
C GLY A 204 -28.12 22.01 -13.08
N SER A 205 -28.09 20.86 -13.75
CA SER A 205 -27.07 20.51 -14.76
C SER A 205 -27.74 20.07 -16.07
N PRO A 206 -28.41 21.02 -16.76
CA PRO A 206 -29.18 20.69 -17.97
C PRO A 206 -28.26 20.18 -19.09
N GLY A 207 -28.59 19.00 -19.64
CA GLY A 207 -27.84 18.32 -20.70
C GLY A 207 -26.88 17.25 -20.20
N ASP A 208 -26.72 17.02 -18.86
CA ASP A 208 -26.11 15.84 -18.33
C ASP A 208 -27.13 14.69 -18.19
N CYS A 209 -28.38 14.99 -17.84
CA CYS A 209 -29.46 14.03 -17.86
C CYS A 209 -30.11 13.98 -19.25
N LEU A 210 -29.86 12.91 -19.98
CA LEU A 210 -30.41 12.67 -21.30
C LEU A 210 -31.20 11.36 -21.33
N ASP A 211 -32.34 11.32 -22.02
CA ASP A 211 -33.01 10.07 -22.34
C ASP A 211 -32.31 9.33 -23.50
N ALA A 212 -32.79 8.13 -23.84
CA ALA A 212 -32.25 7.31 -24.93
C ALA A 212 -32.31 7.98 -26.31
N ASN A 213 -33.16 9.02 -26.50
CA ASN A 213 -33.29 9.79 -27.73
C ASN A 213 -32.42 11.06 -27.70
N GLY A 214 -31.70 11.33 -26.61
CA GLY A 214 -30.90 12.53 -26.41
C GLY A 214 -31.71 13.77 -25.99
N ASN A 215 -32.94 13.61 -25.53
CA ASN A 215 -33.74 14.74 -24.99
C ASN A 215 -33.26 15.09 -23.59
N ILE A 216 -33.19 16.36 -23.29
CA ILE A 216 -32.82 16.88 -21.97
C ILE A 216 -33.92 16.56 -20.97
N LEU A 217 -33.57 15.84 -19.90
CA LEU A 217 -34.45 15.60 -18.77
C LEU A 217 -34.25 16.70 -17.71
N THR A 218 -35.36 17.10 -17.11
CA THR A 218 -35.44 18.03 -15.98
C THR A 218 -36.06 17.36 -14.79
N ASN A 219 -36.02 17.98 -13.61
CA ASN A 219 -36.62 17.40 -12.42
C ASN A 219 -38.09 16.99 -12.60
N ALA A 220 -38.82 17.70 -13.44
CA ALA A 220 -40.23 17.41 -13.74
C ALA A 220 -40.47 16.11 -14.54
N ASN A 221 -39.44 15.56 -15.17
CA ASN A 221 -39.50 14.31 -15.91
C ASN A 221 -39.44 13.07 -15.03
N PHE A 222 -39.13 13.22 -13.72
CA PHE A 222 -38.98 12.12 -12.78
C PHE A 222 -40.16 12.05 -11.82
N PRO A 223 -41.11 11.11 -11.99
CA PRO A 223 -42.24 10.95 -11.06
C PRO A 223 -41.79 10.66 -9.63
N ASN A 224 -40.66 9.99 -9.45
CA ASN A 224 -40.06 9.66 -8.14
C ASN A 224 -38.88 10.57 -7.77
N TYR A 225 -38.88 11.80 -8.28
CA TYR A 225 -37.80 12.77 -8.05
C TYR A 225 -37.41 12.89 -6.58
N GLY A 226 -36.13 12.74 -6.27
CA GLY A 226 -35.58 12.88 -4.93
C GLY A 226 -35.91 11.74 -3.96
N LEU A 227 -36.46 10.61 -4.44
CA LEU A 227 -36.70 9.43 -3.61
C LEU A 227 -35.39 9.02 -2.92
N ALA A 228 -35.48 8.86 -1.60
CA ALA A 228 -34.39 8.48 -0.69
C ALA A 228 -33.23 9.46 -0.57
N GLY A 229 -33.42 10.72 -0.91
CA GLY A 229 -32.40 11.77 -0.99
C GLY A 229 -31.57 12.05 0.27
N GLY A 230 -30.60 12.96 0.10
CA GLY A 230 -29.71 13.42 1.15
C GLY A 230 -28.44 12.57 1.30
N TYR A 231 -27.95 11.98 0.22
CA TYR A 231 -26.70 11.23 0.23
C TYR A 231 -25.47 12.15 0.34
N ASN A 232 -24.50 11.67 1.09
CA ASN A 232 -23.20 12.30 1.29
C ASN A 232 -22.11 11.21 1.37
N CYS A 233 -20.84 11.60 1.54
CA CYS A 233 -19.69 10.69 1.65
C CYS A 233 -19.64 9.92 2.98
N GLY A 234 -20.79 9.48 3.49
CA GLY A 234 -20.91 8.74 4.74
C GLY A 234 -20.37 7.30 4.64
N GLU A 235 -19.90 6.79 5.76
CA GLU A 235 -19.36 5.43 5.84
C GLU A 235 -20.44 4.33 5.80
N VAL A 236 -21.68 4.67 6.10
CA VAL A 236 -22.76 3.69 6.23
C VAL A 236 -23.67 3.69 5.00
N ARG A 237 -23.87 4.87 4.40
CA ARG A 237 -24.82 5.06 3.31
C ARG A 237 -24.31 6.10 2.34
N GLN A 238 -24.28 5.76 1.06
CA GLN A 238 -23.96 6.67 -0.06
C GLN A 238 -24.96 6.42 -1.18
N GLY A 239 -25.05 7.33 -2.14
CA GLY A 239 -25.93 7.11 -3.29
C GLY A 239 -26.20 8.34 -4.12
N ILE A 240 -27.05 8.17 -5.14
CA ILE A 240 -27.56 9.24 -6.03
C ILE A 240 -29.07 9.04 -6.18
N SER A 241 -29.82 10.00 -5.70
CA SER A 241 -31.30 9.97 -5.75
C SER A 241 -31.81 10.09 -7.18
N VAL A 242 -33.08 9.75 -7.37
CA VAL A 242 -33.76 9.90 -8.67
C VAL A 242 -33.75 11.37 -9.14
N GLY A 243 -33.25 11.61 -10.35
CA GLY A 243 -33.15 12.95 -10.94
C GLY A 243 -32.05 13.83 -10.35
N ARG A 244 -31.11 13.20 -9.60
CA ARG A 244 -29.90 13.84 -9.06
C ARG A 244 -28.68 13.50 -9.88
N VAL A 245 -27.65 14.33 -9.73
CA VAL A 245 -26.39 14.23 -10.46
C VAL A 245 -25.25 14.42 -9.48
N ASP A 246 -24.30 13.52 -9.52
CA ASP A 246 -22.99 13.70 -8.91
C ASP A 246 -22.00 14.16 -9.99
N ILE A 247 -21.16 15.16 -9.70
CA ILE A 247 -20.21 15.73 -10.66
C ILE A 247 -18.81 15.78 -10.03
N TYR A 248 -17.90 15.08 -10.66
CA TYR A 248 -16.48 15.12 -10.36
C TYR A 248 -15.78 16.08 -11.31
N HIS A 249 -15.44 17.24 -10.79
CA HIS A 249 -14.79 18.29 -11.57
C HIS A 249 -13.32 17.97 -11.85
N GLN A 250 -12.83 18.44 -13.00
CA GLN A 250 -11.44 18.22 -13.46
C GLN A 250 -10.35 18.76 -12.52
N TYR A 251 -10.67 19.69 -11.60
CA TYR A 251 -9.74 20.20 -10.60
C TYR A 251 -9.61 19.31 -9.37
N LEU A 252 -10.46 18.29 -9.23
CA LEU A 252 -10.35 17.32 -8.14
C LEU A 252 -9.18 16.39 -8.36
N ASP A 253 -8.62 15.88 -7.26
CA ASP A 253 -7.53 14.92 -7.31
C ASP A 253 -7.96 13.67 -8.07
N GLU A 254 -7.03 13.14 -8.87
CA GLU A 254 -7.21 11.93 -9.67
C GLU A 254 -8.27 12.02 -10.81
N SER A 255 -8.97 13.14 -10.99
CA SER A 255 -9.95 13.35 -12.07
C SER A 255 -9.24 13.59 -13.41
N PHE A 256 -8.38 12.65 -13.82
CA PHE A 256 -7.60 12.75 -15.04
C PHE A 256 -7.24 11.40 -15.66
N VAL A 257 -6.89 11.45 -16.94
CA VAL A 257 -6.20 10.37 -17.64
C VAL A 257 -4.81 10.85 -18.04
N LYS A 258 -3.78 10.07 -17.75
CA LYS A 258 -2.42 10.42 -18.16
C LYS A 258 -2.22 10.10 -19.63
N ILE A 259 -1.82 11.11 -20.39
CA ILE A 259 -1.50 10.97 -21.82
C ILE A 259 -0.13 10.27 -21.92
N PRO A 260 0.02 9.19 -22.71
CA PRO A 260 1.32 8.54 -22.89
C PRO A 260 2.37 9.53 -23.40
N TYR A 261 3.60 9.42 -22.90
CA TYR A 261 4.70 10.34 -23.26
C TYR A 261 4.98 10.38 -24.75
N GLU A 262 4.73 9.30 -25.47
CA GLU A 262 4.91 9.17 -26.92
C GLU A 262 3.64 9.50 -27.73
N ALA A 263 2.54 9.93 -27.09
CA ALA A 263 1.33 10.33 -27.80
C ALA A 263 1.59 11.56 -28.67
N CYS A 264 1.02 11.57 -29.88
CA CYS A 264 1.06 12.69 -30.79
C CYS A 264 -0.22 13.52 -30.73
N ASN A 265 -0.14 14.75 -31.23
CA ASN A 265 -1.33 15.55 -31.53
C ASN A 265 -2.24 14.78 -32.48
N GLY A 266 -3.54 14.87 -32.27
CA GLY A 266 -4.53 14.16 -33.09
C GLY A 266 -5.91 14.10 -32.47
N ASN A 267 -6.83 13.46 -33.16
CA ASN A 267 -8.20 13.29 -32.71
C ASN A 267 -8.33 12.02 -31.89
N TYR A 268 -8.55 12.16 -30.62
CA TYR A 268 -8.83 11.12 -29.65
C TYR A 268 -10.25 11.19 -29.13
N PHE A 269 -10.64 10.22 -28.34
CA PHE A 269 -11.92 10.20 -27.63
C PHE A 269 -11.69 9.92 -26.16
N ALA A 270 -12.28 10.74 -25.30
CA ALA A 270 -12.46 10.37 -23.90
C ALA A 270 -13.68 9.46 -23.80
N MET A 271 -13.48 8.28 -23.24
CA MET A 271 -14.55 7.34 -22.92
C MET A 271 -14.72 7.31 -21.42
N ILE A 272 -15.91 7.61 -20.95
CA ILE A 272 -16.32 7.52 -19.56
C ILE A 272 -17.30 6.35 -19.43
N GLN A 273 -17.06 5.45 -18.50
CA GLN A 273 -17.94 4.35 -18.14
C GLN A 273 -18.30 4.48 -16.67
N VAL A 274 -19.58 4.42 -16.34
CA VAL A 274 -20.13 4.30 -14.99
C VAL A 274 -20.43 2.82 -14.76
N ASP A 275 -20.17 2.31 -13.58
CA ASP A 275 -20.30 0.87 -13.26
C ASP A 275 -19.76 -0.08 -14.34
N PRO A 276 -18.49 0.03 -14.74
CA PRO A 276 -17.93 -0.71 -15.88
C PRO A 276 -17.91 -2.23 -15.71
N ASN A 277 -18.23 -2.72 -14.52
CA ASN A 277 -18.23 -4.14 -14.16
C ASN A 277 -19.65 -4.68 -13.90
N ASN A 278 -20.70 -3.86 -14.08
CA ASN A 278 -22.10 -4.18 -13.80
C ASN A 278 -22.27 -4.74 -12.37
N GLN A 279 -21.65 -4.07 -11.39
CA GLN A 279 -21.76 -4.45 -9.97
C GLN A 279 -23.11 -4.11 -9.38
N PHE A 280 -23.74 -3.07 -9.90
CA PHE A 280 -25.04 -2.56 -9.46
C PHE A 280 -26.12 -2.97 -10.46
N LEU A 281 -27.31 -3.30 -9.95
CA LEU A 281 -28.45 -3.62 -10.78
C LEU A 281 -29.15 -2.34 -11.19
N GLU A 282 -29.30 -2.10 -12.49
CA GLU A 282 -29.88 -0.91 -13.08
C GLU A 282 -31.05 -1.25 -14.02
N MET A 283 -31.76 -0.25 -14.47
CA MET A 283 -32.81 -0.43 -15.47
C MET A 283 -32.24 -0.75 -16.84
N ASN A 284 -31.09 -0.14 -17.19
CA ASN A 284 -30.45 -0.32 -18.48
C ASN A 284 -28.92 -0.32 -18.31
N GLU A 285 -28.32 -1.47 -18.40
CA GLU A 285 -26.87 -1.70 -18.29
C GLU A 285 -26.08 -1.30 -19.56
N ASN A 286 -26.75 -0.81 -20.61
CA ASN A 286 -26.11 -0.53 -21.90
C ASN A 286 -25.95 0.98 -22.19
N ASN A 287 -26.35 1.87 -21.30
CA ASN A 287 -26.25 3.32 -21.42
C ASN A 287 -25.27 3.97 -20.44
N ASN A 288 -24.52 3.17 -19.69
CA ASN A 288 -23.61 3.59 -18.62
C ASN A 288 -22.29 4.18 -19.16
N TRP A 289 -22.22 4.61 -20.38
CA TRP A 289 -21.00 5.11 -20.99
C TRP A 289 -21.23 6.28 -21.96
N LEU A 290 -20.17 7.08 -22.12
CA LEU A 290 -20.12 8.20 -23.04
C LEU A 290 -18.76 8.24 -23.74
N ALA A 291 -18.76 8.48 -25.05
CA ALA A 291 -17.57 8.82 -25.82
C ALA A 291 -17.66 10.27 -26.33
N ALA A 292 -16.66 11.09 -26.03
CA ALA A 292 -16.55 12.47 -26.50
C ALA A 292 -15.24 12.70 -27.27
N GLY A 293 -15.30 13.36 -28.40
CA GLY A 293 -14.11 13.72 -29.19
C GLY A 293 -13.24 14.74 -28.47
N ILE A 294 -11.96 14.43 -28.32
CA ILE A 294 -10.95 15.28 -27.67
C ILE A 294 -9.78 15.47 -28.66
N PRO A 295 -9.65 16.63 -29.29
CA PRO A 295 -8.48 16.92 -30.11
C PRO A 295 -7.29 17.31 -29.23
N LEU A 296 -6.31 16.40 -29.08
CA LEU A 296 -5.05 16.71 -28.42
C LEU A 296 -4.17 17.58 -29.34
N GLN A 297 -3.67 18.70 -28.82
CA GLN A 297 -2.92 19.70 -29.56
C GLN A 297 -1.59 20.09 -28.90
N GLN A 298 -1.36 19.69 -27.66
CA GLN A 298 -0.19 20.06 -26.87
C GLN A 298 0.79 18.90 -26.66
N GLN A 299 0.63 17.82 -27.43
CA GLN A 299 1.50 16.67 -27.39
C GLN A 299 2.58 16.74 -28.50
N ARG A 300 3.22 15.60 -28.81
CA ARG A 300 4.23 15.56 -29.87
C ARG A 300 3.62 15.84 -31.24
N THR A 301 4.40 16.45 -32.11
CA THR A 301 4.05 16.61 -33.52
C THR A 301 4.43 15.34 -34.30
N THR A 302 3.81 15.14 -35.48
CA THR A 302 3.99 13.95 -36.34
C THR A 302 5.43 13.67 -36.77
N ASN A 303 6.36 14.62 -36.61
CA ASN A 303 7.73 14.49 -37.07
C ASN A 303 8.67 13.72 -36.11
N THR A 304 8.20 13.25 -34.98
CA THR A 304 9.03 12.54 -33.99
C THR A 304 9.05 11.02 -34.17
N GLY A 305 8.42 10.50 -35.25
CA GLY A 305 8.36 9.09 -35.57
C GLY A 305 7.19 8.36 -34.90
N ALA A 306 6.39 7.67 -35.72
CA ALA A 306 5.39 6.73 -35.23
C ALA A 306 6.10 5.56 -34.55
N TYR A 307 5.52 5.06 -33.44
CA TYR A 307 6.01 3.89 -32.74
C TYR A 307 4.88 2.91 -32.48
N SER A 308 5.14 1.63 -32.78
CA SER A 308 4.25 0.53 -32.49
C SER A 308 4.94 -0.45 -31.54
N TYR A 309 4.21 -1.08 -30.66
CA TYR A 309 4.74 -2.03 -29.67
C TYR A 309 3.75 -3.15 -29.38
N ILE A 310 4.29 -4.25 -28.88
CA ILE A 310 3.52 -5.38 -28.39
C ILE A 310 3.68 -5.46 -26.89
N PHE A 311 2.57 -5.52 -26.18
CA PHE A 311 2.46 -5.59 -24.75
C PHE A 311 2.03 -6.99 -24.31
N SER A 312 2.65 -7.55 -23.29
CA SER A 312 2.20 -8.79 -22.68
C SER A 312 2.35 -8.72 -21.15
N GLN A 313 1.25 -8.94 -20.44
CA GLN A 313 1.23 -8.98 -18.97
C GLN A 313 1.97 -10.20 -18.40
N LYS A 314 2.06 -11.26 -19.19
CA LYS A 314 2.63 -12.55 -18.77
C LYS A 314 4.03 -12.81 -19.35
N GLY A 315 4.66 -11.80 -19.98
CA GLY A 315 5.94 -11.96 -20.66
C GLY A 315 5.79 -12.59 -22.05
N ASN A 316 6.85 -13.22 -22.53
CA ASN A 316 6.90 -13.85 -23.86
C ASN A 316 6.98 -15.38 -23.82
N ILE A 317 6.73 -15.96 -22.65
CA ILE A 317 6.76 -17.40 -22.44
C ILE A 317 5.36 -17.87 -22.12
N MET A 318 4.88 -18.86 -22.85
CA MET A 318 3.69 -19.63 -22.51
C MET A 318 4.07 -21.08 -22.22
N CYS A 319 3.30 -21.74 -21.40
CA CYS A 319 3.47 -23.17 -21.20
C CYS A 319 2.80 -23.95 -22.34
N VAL A 320 3.29 -25.14 -22.63
CA VAL A 320 2.67 -26.03 -23.63
C VAL A 320 1.20 -26.25 -23.26
N GLY A 321 0.30 -25.97 -24.19
CA GLY A 321 -1.15 -26.08 -24.00
C GLY A 321 -1.83 -24.82 -23.43
N GLU A 322 -1.07 -23.78 -23.10
CA GLU A 322 -1.61 -22.48 -22.69
C GLU A 322 -1.69 -21.50 -23.87
N THR A 323 -2.35 -20.38 -23.61
CA THR A 323 -2.41 -19.25 -24.52
C THR A 323 -1.79 -18.01 -23.88
N LEU A 324 -1.27 -17.12 -24.73
CA LEU A 324 -0.71 -15.85 -24.34
C LEU A 324 -1.43 -14.72 -25.08
N ASP A 325 -1.88 -13.72 -24.33
CA ASP A 325 -2.45 -12.52 -24.88
C ASP A 325 -1.34 -11.53 -25.23
N LEU A 326 -1.36 -11.05 -26.46
CA LEU A 326 -0.52 -9.99 -26.97
C LEU A 326 -1.41 -8.81 -27.34
N GLU A 327 -1.06 -7.62 -26.85
CA GLU A 327 -1.81 -6.39 -27.07
C GLU A 327 -0.93 -5.35 -27.78
N ALA A 328 -1.42 -4.80 -28.87
CA ALA A 328 -0.74 -3.70 -29.55
C ALA A 328 -1.06 -2.36 -28.86
N GLY A 329 -0.14 -1.41 -28.92
CA GLY A 329 -0.39 -0.03 -28.48
C GLY A 329 -1.60 0.60 -29.14
N GLY A 330 -2.22 1.58 -28.47
CA GLY A 330 -3.43 2.23 -28.98
C GLY A 330 -3.24 2.86 -30.36
N ALA A 331 -3.97 2.36 -31.35
CA ALA A 331 -3.92 2.77 -32.75
C ALA A 331 -5.31 2.66 -33.38
N SER A 332 -5.50 3.26 -34.56
CA SER A 332 -6.77 3.20 -35.27
C SER A 332 -6.91 1.97 -36.17
N ASN A 333 -5.81 1.33 -36.52
CA ASN A 333 -5.78 0.11 -37.34
C ASN A 333 -4.59 -0.76 -36.93
N TYR A 334 -4.75 -2.07 -37.10
CA TYR A 334 -3.74 -3.06 -36.81
C TYR A 334 -3.61 -4.08 -37.97
N LEU A 335 -2.39 -4.56 -38.15
CA LEU A 335 -2.11 -5.73 -38.98
C LEU A 335 -0.98 -6.52 -38.32
N TRP A 336 -1.34 -7.66 -37.72
CA TRP A 336 -0.41 -8.58 -37.09
C TRP A 336 0.27 -9.49 -38.11
N SER A 337 1.43 -10.02 -37.75
CA SER A 337 2.17 -11.00 -38.56
C SER A 337 1.38 -12.27 -38.89
N ASN A 338 0.34 -12.60 -38.13
CA ASN A 338 -0.58 -13.72 -38.36
C ASN A 338 -1.85 -13.32 -39.15
N GLY A 339 -1.93 -12.08 -39.62
CA GLY A 339 -3.05 -11.55 -40.40
C GLY A 339 -4.21 -10.98 -39.57
N ALA A 340 -4.16 -11.05 -38.25
CA ALA A 340 -5.19 -10.45 -37.38
C ALA A 340 -5.17 -8.92 -37.47
N THR A 341 -6.36 -8.29 -37.24
CA THR A 341 -6.54 -6.83 -37.33
C THR A 341 -7.08 -6.20 -36.05
N THR A 342 -7.17 -6.95 -34.95
CA THR A 342 -7.63 -6.48 -33.65
C THR A 342 -6.49 -5.92 -32.82
N GLN A 343 -6.77 -5.04 -31.85
CA GLN A 343 -5.78 -4.52 -30.92
C GLN A 343 -5.11 -5.64 -30.11
N LYS A 344 -5.88 -6.65 -29.73
CA LYS A 344 -5.44 -7.78 -28.93
C LYS A 344 -5.59 -9.08 -29.71
N ILE A 345 -4.57 -9.92 -29.63
CA ILE A 345 -4.60 -11.29 -30.15
C ILE A 345 -4.25 -12.28 -29.06
N THR A 346 -4.80 -13.49 -29.15
CA THR A 346 -4.45 -14.63 -28.29
C THR A 346 -3.66 -15.65 -29.12
N VAL A 347 -2.45 -15.97 -28.69
CA VAL A 347 -1.57 -16.92 -29.38
C VAL A 347 -1.41 -18.19 -28.56
N SER A 348 -1.35 -19.34 -29.22
CA SER A 348 -1.21 -20.67 -28.60
C SER A 348 0.04 -21.41 -29.06
N GLN A 349 0.86 -20.80 -29.93
CA GLN A 349 2.05 -21.43 -30.51
C GLN A 349 3.26 -20.55 -30.37
N SER A 350 4.44 -21.17 -30.24
CA SER A 350 5.72 -20.46 -30.37
C SER A 350 5.81 -19.82 -31.75
N GLY A 351 6.36 -18.63 -31.81
CA GLY A 351 6.50 -17.90 -33.07
C GLY A 351 7.09 -16.51 -32.90
N LYS A 352 7.27 -15.85 -34.03
CA LYS A 352 7.69 -14.45 -34.10
C LYS A 352 6.48 -13.60 -34.43
N TYR A 353 6.12 -12.69 -33.55
CA TYR A 353 4.97 -11.81 -33.69
C TYR A 353 5.43 -10.37 -33.83
N TRP A 354 4.86 -9.66 -34.76
CA TRP A 354 4.98 -8.21 -34.90
C TRP A 354 3.64 -7.64 -35.33
N VAL A 355 3.44 -6.35 -35.12
CA VAL A 355 2.21 -5.64 -35.51
C VAL A 355 2.56 -4.34 -36.20
N ARG A 356 1.92 -4.08 -37.33
CA ARG A 356 1.90 -2.80 -37.99
C ARG A 356 0.64 -2.05 -37.57
N SER A 357 0.79 -0.83 -37.09
CA SER A 357 -0.33 -0.04 -36.58
C SER A 357 -0.32 1.39 -37.13
N THR A 358 -1.50 1.99 -37.22
CA THR A 358 -1.69 3.38 -37.64
C THR A 358 -2.07 4.20 -36.41
N THR A 359 -1.22 5.14 -36.03
CA THR A 359 -1.42 6.07 -34.93
C THR A 359 -1.56 7.50 -35.46
N PRO A 360 -1.95 8.48 -34.65
CA PRO A 360 -1.88 9.88 -35.05
C PRO A 360 -0.49 10.36 -35.46
N CYS A 361 0.59 9.71 -34.97
CA CYS A 361 1.98 9.96 -35.36
C CYS A 361 2.33 9.41 -36.75
N GLY A 362 1.51 8.56 -37.33
CA GLY A 362 1.77 7.84 -38.60
C GLY A 362 1.73 6.32 -38.44
N ILE A 363 2.22 5.62 -39.47
CA ILE A 363 2.26 4.16 -39.51
C ILE A 363 3.62 3.67 -39.03
N ALA A 364 3.61 2.67 -38.12
CA ALA A 364 4.82 2.01 -37.63
C ALA A 364 4.64 0.49 -37.52
N THR A 365 5.77 -0.22 -37.54
CA THR A 365 5.82 -1.65 -37.25
C THR A 365 6.58 -1.84 -35.93
N SER A 366 6.05 -2.69 -35.05
CA SER A 366 6.69 -3.00 -33.77
C SER A 366 7.99 -3.80 -33.98
N ASP A 367 8.82 -3.81 -32.93
CA ASP A 367 9.86 -4.82 -32.80
C ASP A 367 9.22 -6.23 -32.84
N THR A 368 9.99 -7.21 -33.30
CA THR A 368 9.53 -8.59 -33.33
C THR A 368 9.65 -9.22 -31.94
N LEU A 369 8.52 -9.60 -31.36
CA LEU A 369 8.46 -10.38 -30.14
C LEU A 369 8.52 -11.88 -30.47
N THR A 370 9.53 -12.57 -29.96
CA THR A 370 9.58 -14.03 -30.04
C THR A 370 8.87 -14.64 -28.84
N VAL A 371 7.79 -15.37 -29.10
CA VAL A 371 7.05 -16.12 -28.08
C VAL A 371 7.56 -17.56 -28.08
N TYR A 372 7.80 -18.07 -26.89
CA TYR A 372 8.27 -19.45 -26.68
C TYR A 372 7.23 -20.27 -25.93
N ALA A 373 6.99 -21.49 -26.40
CA ALA A 373 6.36 -22.50 -25.55
C ALA A 373 7.46 -23.18 -24.73
N ALA A 374 7.52 -22.89 -23.47
CA ALA A 374 8.54 -23.44 -22.60
C ALA A 374 8.17 -24.84 -22.10
N PRO A 375 9.15 -25.74 -21.96
CA PRO A 375 8.95 -27.01 -21.27
C PRO A 375 8.59 -26.74 -19.79
N ALA A 376 8.12 -27.77 -19.12
CA ALA A 376 7.82 -27.71 -17.68
C ALA A 376 9.00 -27.17 -16.88
N SER A 377 8.71 -26.33 -15.89
CA SER A 377 9.72 -25.90 -14.90
C SER A 377 10.26 -27.08 -14.11
N SER A 378 11.53 -27.02 -13.73
CA SER A 378 12.11 -28.00 -12.85
C SER A 378 11.82 -27.68 -11.37
N ILE A 379 11.64 -28.72 -10.57
CA ILE A 379 11.54 -28.57 -9.10
C ILE A 379 12.96 -28.39 -8.56
N PRO A 380 13.21 -27.36 -7.71
CA PRO A 380 14.48 -27.22 -7.04
C PRO A 380 14.89 -28.50 -6.28
N ALA A 381 16.12 -28.95 -6.46
CA ALA A 381 16.62 -30.15 -5.84
C ALA A 381 16.68 -30.04 -4.30
N ILE A 382 17.02 -28.84 -3.82
CA ILE A 382 17.15 -28.56 -2.39
C ILE A 382 16.24 -27.39 -2.04
N THR A 383 15.44 -27.57 -0.98
CA THR A 383 14.65 -26.50 -0.36
C THR A 383 14.87 -26.51 1.13
N LYS A 384 14.82 -25.36 1.77
CA LYS A 384 14.91 -25.21 3.22
C LYS A 384 13.76 -24.34 3.71
N GLU A 385 13.01 -24.90 4.65
CA GLU A 385 11.97 -24.24 5.40
C GLU A 385 12.57 -23.43 6.56
N ASP A 386 11.79 -22.54 7.12
CA ASP A 386 12.20 -21.79 8.30
C ASP A 386 11.06 -21.71 9.32
N THR A 387 11.46 -21.62 10.60
CA THR A 387 10.54 -21.47 11.72
C THR A 387 10.91 -20.23 12.50
N VAL A 388 10.01 -19.27 12.55
CA VAL A 388 10.21 -17.94 13.15
C VAL A 388 9.13 -17.65 14.20
N CYS A 389 9.36 -16.64 14.99
CA CYS A 389 8.37 -16.17 15.94
C CYS A 389 7.44 -15.15 15.28
N THR A 390 6.25 -14.95 15.84
CA THR A 390 5.31 -13.93 15.39
C THR A 390 6.01 -12.57 15.22
N SER A 391 5.79 -11.93 14.09
CA SER A 391 6.39 -10.63 13.69
C SER A 391 7.87 -10.69 13.33
N GLU A 392 8.41 -11.86 13.02
CA GLU A 392 9.78 -12.04 12.51
C GLU A 392 9.78 -12.41 11.02
N VAL A 393 10.92 -12.20 10.38
CA VAL A 393 11.15 -12.49 8.96
C VAL A 393 11.68 -13.92 8.82
N ALA A 394 11.02 -14.75 8.01
CA ALA A 394 11.52 -16.09 7.69
C ALA A 394 12.48 -16.05 6.48
N ASN A 395 13.51 -16.90 6.53
CA ASN A 395 14.51 -17.06 5.47
C ASN A 395 14.36 -18.43 4.83
N LEU A 396 13.63 -18.46 3.70
CA LEU A 396 13.43 -19.67 2.92
C LEU A 396 14.53 -19.79 1.87
N TYR A 397 14.90 -21.03 1.54
CA TYR A 397 15.92 -21.30 0.54
C TYR A 397 15.45 -22.34 -0.49
N ALA A 398 15.86 -22.14 -1.74
CA ALA A 398 15.74 -23.14 -2.81
C ALA A 398 16.97 -23.08 -3.71
N SER A 399 17.52 -24.25 -4.09
CA SER A 399 18.61 -24.33 -5.05
C SER A 399 18.08 -24.19 -6.48
N GLY A 400 18.77 -23.39 -7.31
CA GLY A 400 18.44 -23.25 -8.71
C GLY A 400 19.24 -22.15 -9.38
N THR A 401 19.15 -22.05 -10.69
CA THR A 401 19.80 -20.99 -11.48
C THR A 401 18.92 -19.75 -11.58
N ASN A 402 17.59 -19.94 -11.50
CA ASN A 402 16.60 -18.89 -11.60
C ASN A 402 15.32 -19.30 -10.86
N THR A 403 15.44 -19.37 -9.53
CA THR A 403 14.34 -19.75 -8.66
C THR A 403 13.32 -18.65 -8.55
N GLN A 404 12.04 -19.02 -8.67
CA GLN A 404 10.88 -18.16 -8.52
C GLN A 404 9.93 -18.70 -7.47
N TRP A 405 9.49 -17.81 -6.57
CA TRP A 405 8.62 -18.12 -5.45
C TRP A 405 7.24 -17.54 -5.67
N TYR A 406 6.22 -18.31 -5.34
CA TYR A 406 4.82 -17.97 -5.56
C TYR A 406 3.98 -18.15 -4.29
N ASP A 407 2.84 -17.49 -4.23
CA ASP A 407 1.88 -17.60 -3.13
C ASP A 407 0.88 -18.76 -3.28
N ALA A 408 0.90 -19.48 -4.42
CA ALA A 408 0.00 -20.60 -4.70
C ALA A 408 0.71 -21.76 -5.42
N PRO A 409 0.22 -23.02 -5.29
CA PRO A 409 0.81 -24.20 -5.94
C PRO A 409 0.67 -24.18 -7.46
N ALA A 410 -0.34 -23.47 -7.98
CA ALA A 410 -0.59 -23.24 -9.40
C ALA A 410 -1.21 -21.87 -9.57
N GLY A 411 -0.91 -21.16 -10.68
CA GLY A 411 -1.29 -19.76 -10.81
C GLY A 411 -0.64 -18.89 -9.72
N GLY A 412 -1.39 -17.99 -9.09
CA GLY A 412 -0.92 -17.10 -8.02
C GLY A 412 0.10 -16.06 -8.46
N ASN A 413 0.54 -15.27 -7.50
CA ASN A 413 1.47 -14.17 -7.73
C ASN A 413 2.92 -14.61 -7.53
N LEU A 414 3.84 -14.07 -8.34
CA LEU A 414 5.27 -14.15 -8.10
C LEU A 414 5.60 -13.24 -6.92
N VAL A 415 6.10 -13.80 -5.82
CA VAL A 415 6.42 -13.05 -4.60
C VAL A 415 7.90 -12.76 -4.45
N PHE A 416 8.78 -13.58 -5.06
CA PHE A 416 10.22 -13.38 -5.00
C PHE A 416 10.95 -14.14 -6.12
N THR A 417 12.12 -13.62 -6.54
CA THR A 417 13.04 -14.30 -7.47
C THR A 417 14.42 -14.39 -6.83
N GLY A 418 14.99 -15.58 -6.81
CA GLY A 418 16.30 -15.88 -6.23
C GLY A 418 16.26 -17.02 -5.23
N ASN A 419 17.45 -17.47 -4.84
CA ASN A 419 17.59 -18.67 -4.01
C ASN A 419 17.25 -18.46 -2.53
N ASN A 420 17.51 -17.27 -2.01
CA ASN A 420 17.26 -16.90 -0.61
C ASN A 420 16.07 -15.94 -0.55
N PHE A 421 14.94 -16.45 -0.17
CA PHE A 421 13.72 -15.67 -0.04
C PHE A 421 13.54 -15.23 1.42
N GLN A 422 13.66 -13.94 1.67
CA GLN A 422 13.25 -13.31 2.93
C GLN A 422 11.80 -12.87 2.80
N THR A 423 10.93 -13.44 3.63
CA THR A 423 9.53 -13.01 3.71
C THR A 423 9.44 -11.61 4.35
N GLY A 424 8.34 -10.93 4.27
CA GLY A 424 8.05 -9.84 5.22
C GLY A 424 7.88 -10.40 6.64
N ASN A 425 7.51 -9.54 7.59
CA ASN A 425 7.17 -9.96 8.95
C ASN A 425 6.00 -10.96 8.91
N MET A 426 6.23 -12.14 9.48
CA MET A 426 5.25 -13.23 9.46
C MET A 426 4.40 -13.22 10.73
N PHE A 427 3.09 -13.27 10.58
CA PHE A 427 2.13 -13.31 11.69
C PHE A 427 1.42 -14.67 11.82
N TYR A 428 1.46 -15.46 10.76
CA TYR A 428 0.89 -16.82 10.69
C TYR A 428 1.73 -17.69 9.76
N THR A 429 1.66 -18.99 9.97
CA THR A 429 2.31 -19.98 9.11
C THR A 429 1.80 -19.88 7.68
N LYS A 430 2.71 -19.77 6.72
CA LYS A 430 2.38 -19.65 5.28
C LYS A 430 3.27 -20.55 4.46
N THR A 431 2.67 -21.26 3.51
CA THR A 431 3.38 -22.05 2.52
C THR A 431 3.58 -21.23 1.26
N PHE A 432 4.80 -21.17 0.79
CA PHE A 432 5.20 -20.62 -0.49
C PHE A 432 5.56 -21.75 -1.44
N TYR A 433 5.55 -21.48 -2.72
CA TYR A 433 5.78 -22.48 -3.73
C TYR A 433 6.88 -22.05 -4.66
N VAL A 434 7.89 -22.88 -4.87
CA VAL A 434 9.11 -22.53 -5.61
C VAL A 434 9.33 -23.43 -6.81
N ALA A 435 9.80 -22.86 -7.90
CA ALA A 435 10.26 -23.56 -9.09
C ALA A 435 11.53 -22.90 -9.63
N ASP A 436 12.40 -23.68 -10.30
CA ASP A 436 13.58 -23.18 -10.99
C ASP A 436 13.33 -23.04 -12.48
N GLN A 437 13.73 -21.93 -13.07
CA GLN A 437 13.54 -21.63 -14.49
C GLN A 437 14.79 -21.05 -15.14
N PRO A 438 15.07 -21.39 -16.40
CA PRO A 438 16.14 -20.72 -17.15
C PRO A 438 15.78 -19.25 -17.41
N SER A 439 16.73 -18.35 -17.28
CA SER A 439 16.60 -16.96 -17.75
C SER A 439 16.64 -16.93 -19.27
N LEU A 440 15.70 -16.24 -19.92
CA LEU A 440 15.56 -16.30 -21.38
C LEU A 440 15.90 -15.00 -22.11
N LEU A 441 15.77 -13.86 -21.46
CA LEU A 441 16.06 -12.56 -22.05
C LEU A 441 16.94 -11.74 -21.12
N THR A 442 18.06 -11.26 -21.63
CA THR A 442 18.90 -10.29 -20.95
C THR A 442 19.26 -9.17 -21.92
N GLY A 443 19.56 -8.01 -21.41
CA GLY A 443 19.99 -6.89 -22.22
C GLY A 443 20.42 -5.67 -21.42
N THR A 444 21.00 -4.71 -22.12
CA THR A 444 21.38 -3.42 -21.56
C THR A 444 20.47 -2.33 -22.11
N LEU A 445 19.88 -1.52 -21.23
CA LEU A 445 18.98 -0.42 -21.58
C LEU A 445 19.57 0.91 -21.13
N GLY A 446 19.48 1.93 -21.99
CA GLY A 446 20.02 3.27 -21.77
C GLY A 446 21.49 3.44 -22.13
N PRO A 447 22.04 4.66 -21.98
CA PRO A 447 23.45 4.95 -22.23
C PRO A 447 24.37 4.11 -21.34
N THR A 448 25.46 3.60 -21.88
CA THR A 448 26.39 2.73 -21.14
C THR A 448 27.35 3.50 -20.21
N THR A 449 27.46 4.81 -20.40
CA THR A 449 28.34 5.70 -19.60
C THR A 449 27.56 6.89 -19.07
N THR A 450 27.97 7.45 -17.94
CA THR A 450 27.26 8.54 -17.27
C THR A 450 27.38 9.88 -18.02
N ASN A 451 28.54 10.19 -18.59
CA ASN A 451 28.75 11.44 -19.32
C ASN A 451 28.81 11.24 -20.84
N PHE A 452 27.90 10.47 -21.40
CA PHE A 452 27.86 10.13 -22.82
C PHE A 452 27.61 11.33 -23.76
N SER A 453 27.02 12.40 -23.25
CA SER A 453 26.75 13.64 -23.99
C SER A 453 27.87 14.68 -23.84
N ASN A 454 28.93 14.40 -23.10
CA ASN A 454 30.05 15.30 -22.74
C ASN A 454 29.62 16.59 -22.01
N THR A 455 28.35 16.69 -21.60
CA THR A 455 27.81 17.77 -20.78
C THR A 455 26.90 17.22 -19.72
N GLY A 456 26.87 17.84 -18.54
CA GLY A 456 26.00 17.43 -17.43
C GLY A 456 26.42 18.07 -16.11
N ASN A 457 25.66 17.84 -15.10
CA ASN A 457 25.89 18.35 -13.75
C ASN A 457 25.26 17.42 -12.69
N TYR A 458 25.69 17.59 -11.45
CA TYR A 458 25.06 16.94 -10.33
C TYR A 458 23.82 17.72 -9.89
N THR A 459 22.65 17.13 -10.04
CA THR A 459 21.38 17.76 -9.64
C THR A 459 20.95 17.28 -8.26
N SER A 460 20.32 18.17 -7.49
CA SER A 460 19.83 17.88 -6.14
C SER A 460 18.31 17.67 -6.08
N GLN A 461 17.63 17.63 -7.23
CA GLN A 461 16.18 17.50 -7.30
C GLN A 461 15.76 16.04 -7.15
N LYS A 462 15.15 15.71 -6.02
CA LYS A 462 14.60 14.36 -5.75
C LYS A 462 13.37 14.04 -6.60
N SER A 463 12.76 15.05 -7.19
CA SER A 463 11.60 14.91 -8.09
C SER A 463 11.96 14.44 -9.49
N ASP A 464 13.25 14.38 -9.84
CA ASP A 464 13.67 13.98 -11.17
C ASP A 464 13.63 12.46 -11.35
N TYR A 465 13.20 12.02 -12.53
CA TYR A 465 13.07 10.60 -12.87
C TYR A 465 13.18 10.36 -14.38
N LEU A 466 13.55 9.13 -14.74
CA LEU A 466 13.43 8.61 -16.09
C LEU A 466 12.01 8.06 -16.31
N ILE A 467 11.48 8.27 -17.53
CA ILE A 467 10.19 7.74 -17.98
C ILE A 467 10.47 6.61 -18.96
N PHE A 468 9.88 5.44 -18.70
CA PHE A 468 10.11 4.28 -19.55
C PHE A 468 8.84 3.41 -19.69
N ASN A 469 8.78 2.66 -20.79
CA ASN A 469 7.76 1.67 -21.06
C ASN A 469 8.36 0.26 -20.84
N ALA A 470 7.66 -0.57 -20.10
CA ALA A 470 7.96 -1.98 -19.94
C ALA A 470 6.92 -2.78 -20.75
N PHE A 471 7.31 -3.34 -21.88
CA PHE A 471 6.40 -4.09 -22.76
C PHE A 471 6.16 -5.51 -22.27
N LEU A 472 7.17 -6.06 -21.58
CA LEU A 472 7.13 -7.33 -20.88
C LEU A 472 7.53 -7.10 -19.42
N PRO A 473 7.07 -7.94 -18.48
CA PRO A 473 7.62 -7.93 -17.13
C PRO A 473 9.10 -8.31 -17.18
N PHE A 474 9.94 -7.63 -16.41
CA PHE A 474 11.36 -7.91 -16.33
C PHE A 474 11.93 -7.60 -14.95
N LYS A 475 13.12 -8.13 -14.68
CA LYS A 475 13.92 -7.78 -13.50
C LYS A 475 14.95 -6.72 -13.88
N LEU A 476 14.90 -5.55 -13.26
CA LEU A 476 15.95 -4.55 -13.32
C LEU A 476 17.02 -4.92 -12.28
N LYS A 477 18.10 -5.57 -12.75
CA LYS A 477 19.16 -6.09 -11.86
C LYS A 477 20.03 -4.98 -11.32
N THR A 478 20.66 -4.21 -12.21
CA THR A 478 21.57 -3.14 -11.83
C THR A 478 21.35 -1.89 -12.68
N VAL A 479 21.72 -0.77 -12.11
CA VAL A 479 21.90 0.52 -12.82
C VAL A 479 23.27 1.10 -12.48
N THR A 480 23.85 1.89 -13.37
CA THR A 480 25.04 2.68 -13.10
C THR A 480 24.64 4.07 -12.64
N VAL A 481 25.24 4.57 -11.56
CA VAL A 481 25.06 5.93 -11.06
C VAL A 481 26.41 6.61 -10.89
N ASP A 482 26.42 7.94 -10.89
CA ASP A 482 27.59 8.75 -10.53
C ASP A 482 27.20 9.71 -9.39
N ALA A 483 27.83 9.56 -8.23
CA ALA A 483 27.51 10.28 -7.01
C ALA A 483 28.66 11.20 -6.58
N PRO A 484 28.43 12.52 -6.35
CA PRO A 484 29.46 13.45 -5.92
C PRO A 484 29.86 13.28 -4.46
N SER A 485 29.03 12.60 -3.66
CA SER A 485 29.24 12.37 -2.23
C SER A 485 28.79 10.98 -1.82
N ALA A 486 29.52 10.38 -0.89
CA ALA A 486 29.12 9.11 -0.26
C ALA A 486 27.86 9.30 0.61
N GLY A 487 27.06 8.23 0.73
CA GLY A 487 25.91 8.19 1.64
C GLY A 487 24.69 7.53 1.04
N SER A 488 23.61 7.52 1.82
CA SER A 488 22.40 6.77 1.53
C SER A 488 21.51 7.49 0.53
N ARG A 489 20.94 6.72 -0.43
CA ARG A 489 19.85 7.13 -1.34
C ARG A 489 18.74 6.10 -1.29
N ILE A 490 17.50 6.55 -1.54
CA ILE A 490 16.35 5.67 -1.72
C ILE A 490 15.90 5.78 -3.17
N ILE A 491 16.08 4.69 -3.93
CA ILE A 491 15.69 4.60 -5.33
C ILE A 491 14.31 3.99 -5.39
N GLN A 492 13.41 4.60 -6.16
CA GLN A 492 12.01 4.19 -6.32
C GLN A 492 11.68 3.87 -7.77
N LEU A 493 10.99 2.74 -7.95
CA LEU A 493 10.20 2.44 -9.14
C LEU A 493 8.75 2.81 -8.84
N ARG A 494 8.14 3.58 -9.72
CA ARG A 494 6.77 4.07 -9.61
C ARG A 494 6.01 3.76 -10.90
N ASP A 495 4.70 3.71 -10.80
CA ASP A 495 3.83 3.64 -11.97
C ASP A 495 3.78 5.00 -12.70
N MET A 496 2.99 5.07 -13.77
CA MET A 496 2.82 6.29 -14.56
C MET A 496 2.22 7.46 -13.76
N TYR A 497 1.57 7.19 -12.65
CA TYR A 497 0.91 8.19 -11.80
C TYR A 497 1.78 8.61 -10.61
N GLY A 498 2.94 7.99 -10.45
CA GLY A 498 3.87 8.25 -9.36
C GLY A 498 3.61 7.37 -8.12
N ALA A 499 2.64 6.44 -8.17
CA ALA A 499 2.40 5.50 -7.10
C ALA A 499 3.58 4.52 -6.97
N LEU A 500 3.97 4.24 -5.74
CA LEU A 500 5.13 3.39 -5.45
C LEU A 500 4.84 1.93 -5.83
N ILE A 501 5.66 1.38 -6.72
CA ILE A 501 5.70 -0.06 -7.01
C ILE A 501 6.67 -0.77 -6.08
N THR A 502 7.91 -0.27 -6.02
CA THR A 502 8.95 -0.79 -5.12
C THR A 502 10.05 0.24 -4.88
N GLN A 503 10.83 0.05 -3.81
CA GLN A 503 11.96 0.92 -3.51
C GLN A 503 13.09 0.15 -2.84
N LYS A 504 14.29 0.72 -2.92
CA LYS A 504 15.49 0.19 -2.24
C LYS A 504 16.34 1.34 -1.70
N GLN A 505 16.72 1.21 -0.45
CA GLN A 505 17.75 2.07 0.12
C GLN A 505 19.11 1.47 -0.19
N VAL A 506 20.01 2.31 -0.74
CA VAL A 506 21.37 1.94 -1.13
C VAL A 506 22.38 2.95 -0.56
N THR A 507 23.53 2.49 -0.14
CA THR A 507 24.64 3.35 0.28
C THR A 507 25.63 3.44 -0.86
N LEU A 508 25.87 4.65 -1.36
CA LEU A 508 26.78 4.92 -2.46
C LEU A 508 28.12 5.44 -1.95
N ALA A 509 29.18 5.06 -2.64
CA ALA A 509 30.48 5.71 -2.56
C ALA A 509 30.52 6.95 -3.48
N VAL A 510 31.60 7.71 -3.46
CA VAL A 510 31.85 8.80 -4.42
C VAL A 510 32.23 8.23 -5.78
N GLY A 511 31.72 8.83 -6.86
CA GLY A 511 32.03 8.49 -8.25
C GLY A 511 31.07 7.49 -8.89
N ILE A 512 31.49 6.93 -10.02
CA ILE A 512 30.72 6.03 -10.87
C ILE A 512 30.73 4.62 -10.28
N GLN A 513 29.54 4.03 -10.13
CA GLN A 513 29.40 2.69 -9.59
C GLN A 513 28.11 2.01 -10.06
N ASN A 514 28.13 0.66 -10.08
CA ASN A 514 26.95 -0.15 -10.35
C ASN A 514 26.19 -0.40 -9.04
N VAL A 515 24.88 -0.18 -9.08
CA VAL A 515 23.98 -0.36 -7.96
C VAL A 515 23.05 -1.52 -8.26
N GLN A 516 23.07 -2.53 -7.41
CA GLN A 516 22.18 -3.66 -7.52
C GLN A 516 20.80 -3.29 -6.96
N LEU A 517 19.78 -3.29 -7.82
CA LEU A 517 18.39 -2.98 -7.46
C LEU A 517 17.58 -4.25 -7.25
N ASP A 518 17.64 -5.17 -8.21
CA ASP A 518 16.83 -6.40 -8.25
C ASP A 518 15.32 -6.12 -8.25
N PHE A 519 14.88 -5.01 -8.86
CA PHE A 519 13.48 -4.64 -8.94
C PHE A 519 12.73 -5.53 -9.93
N TYR A 520 11.60 -6.09 -9.48
CA TYR A 520 10.60 -6.63 -10.40
C TYR A 520 9.84 -5.45 -11.02
N VAL A 521 9.93 -5.33 -12.34
CA VAL A 521 9.25 -4.30 -13.13
C VAL A 521 8.07 -4.96 -13.82
N PRO A 522 6.82 -4.63 -13.45
CA PRO A 522 5.65 -5.11 -14.18
C PRO A 522 5.58 -4.47 -15.55
N SER A 523 4.89 -5.10 -16.48
CA SER A 523 4.58 -4.45 -17.74
C SER A 523 3.72 -3.21 -17.51
N GLY A 524 4.04 -2.11 -18.18
CA GLY A 524 3.37 -0.83 -17.99
C GLY A 524 3.95 0.27 -18.89
N LEU A 525 3.15 1.28 -19.16
CA LEU A 525 3.58 2.47 -19.89
C LEU A 525 3.93 3.59 -18.91
N ASN A 526 4.90 4.43 -19.31
CA ASN A 526 5.33 5.62 -18.57
C ASN A 526 5.72 5.35 -17.11
N LEU A 527 6.24 4.18 -16.81
CA LEU A 527 6.82 3.88 -15.50
C LEU A 527 7.95 4.87 -15.19
N GLN A 528 8.20 5.11 -13.92
CA GLN A 528 9.15 6.11 -13.47
C GLN A 528 10.24 5.46 -12.60
N LEU A 529 11.51 5.72 -12.93
CA LEU A 529 12.63 5.38 -12.05
C LEU A 529 13.29 6.68 -11.57
N GLY A 530 13.26 6.91 -10.26
CA GLY A 530 13.71 8.15 -9.64
C GLY A 530 14.20 7.97 -8.21
N LEU A 531 14.48 9.08 -7.53
CA LEU A 531 14.74 9.10 -6.09
C LEU A 531 13.46 9.29 -5.31
N ALA A 532 13.41 8.78 -4.08
CA ALA A 532 12.33 9.06 -3.15
C ALA A 532 12.41 10.52 -2.66
N SER A 533 11.27 11.15 -2.40
CA SER A 533 11.21 12.52 -1.84
C SER A 533 11.88 12.61 -0.46
N ASN A 534 11.82 11.53 0.32
CA ASN A 534 12.46 11.39 1.63
C ASN A 534 13.87 10.77 1.57
N SER A 535 14.47 10.62 0.37
CA SER A 535 15.85 10.13 0.25
C SER A 535 16.81 11.03 1.06
N PRO A 536 17.72 10.48 1.89
CA PRO A 536 18.65 11.28 2.71
C PRO A 536 19.50 12.23 1.87
N LEU A 537 20.04 11.74 0.77
CA LEU A 537 20.79 12.54 -0.21
C LEU A 537 20.11 12.45 -1.58
N ALA A 538 20.29 13.50 -2.40
CA ALA A 538 19.65 13.62 -3.70
C ALA A 538 20.63 13.71 -4.86
N GLN A 539 21.85 14.24 -4.64
CA GLN A 539 22.77 14.54 -5.73
C GLN A 539 23.25 13.29 -6.46
N LEU A 540 22.90 13.20 -7.74
CA LEU A 540 23.41 12.27 -8.73
C LEU A 540 23.63 13.00 -10.05
N PHE A 541 24.51 12.46 -10.91
CA PHE A 541 24.84 13.06 -12.19
C PHE A 541 23.67 12.98 -13.16
N THR A 542 23.42 14.08 -13.86
CA THR A 542 22.45 14.22 -14.95
C THR A 542 23.17 14.68 -16.20
N SER A 543 23.15 13.85 -17.25
CA SER A 543 23.66 14.25 -18.57
C SER A 543 22.68 15.22 -19.23
N THR A 544 23.22 16.23 -19.93
CA THR A 544 22.43 17.24 -20.65
C THR A 544 22.96 17.43 -22.08
N THR A 545 22.16 18.02 -22.94
CA THR A 545 22.57 18.37 -24.31
C THR A 545 21.98 19.71 -24.76
N THR A 546 22.68 20.38 -25.66
CA THR A 546 22.16 21.56 -26.39
C THR A 546 21.29 21.15 -27.59
N ALA A 547 21.40 19.92 -28.07
CA ALA A 547 20.57 19.37 -29.14
C ALA A 547 19.10 19.27 -28.69
N ALA A 548 18.20 19.07 -29.63
CA ALA A 548 16.77 18.95 -29.34
C ALA A 548 16.43 17.72 -28.49
N ASN A 549 17.23 16.64 -28.61
CA ASN A 549 17.02 15.38 -27.91
C ASN A 549 18.38 14.75 -27.55
N ILE A 550 18.51 14.25 -26.32
CA ILE A 550 19.75 13.61 -25.79
C ILE A 550 19.93 12.16 -26.28
N GLY A 551 19.06 11.68 -27.14
CA GLY A 551 19.14 10.32 -27.72
C GLY A 551 17.94 9.43 -27.39
N TYR A 552 16.91 9.97 -26.74
CA TYR A 552 15.67 9.21 -26.57
C TYR A 552 15.04 8.87 -27.93
N PRO A 553 14.44 7.67 -28.05
CA PRO A 553 14.31 6.63 -27.04
C PRO A 553 15.47 5.61 -27.05
N TYR A 554 15.75 5.01 -25.89
CA TYR A 554 16.65 3.87 -25.77
C TYR A 554 15.85 2.59 -25.66
N ASN A 555 16.19 1.56 -26.43
CA ASN A 555 15.42 0.31 -26.52
C ASN A 555 16.26 -0.90 -26.11
N VAL A 556 15.59 -1.92 -25.58
CA VAL A 556 16.11 -3.28 -25.41
C VAL A 556 15.09 -4.33 -25.85
N ASN A 557 15.32 -4.96 -26.99
CA ASN A 557 14.69 -6.19 -27.49
C ASN A 557 13.21 -6.39 -27.13
N SER A 558 12.28 -5.56 -27.49
CA SER A 558 10.85 -5.70 -27.14
C SER A 558 10.56 -5.84 -25.63
N ILE A 559 11.57 -5.69 -24.74
CA ILE A 559 11.38 -5.77 -23.29
C ILE A 559 10.96 -4.42 -22.74
N ALA A 560 11.76 -3.38 -23.00
CA ALA A 560 11.55 -2.05 -22.43
C ALA A 560 12.14 -0.94 -23.30
N ARG A 561 11.67 0.29 -23.08
CA ARG A 561 12.09 1.47 -23.81
C ARG A 561 12.09 2.69 -22.86
N ILE A 562 13.24 3.35 -22.67
CA ILE A 562 13.29 4.63 -21.99
C ILE A 562 12.91 5.72 -22.98
N VAL A 563 11.81 6.41 -22.72
CA VAL A 563 11.15 7.33 -23.68
C VAL A 563 11.43 8.80 -23.38
N GLY A 564 11.90 9.13 -22.18
CA GLY A 564 12.16 10.51 -21.78
C GLY A 564 12.49 10.65 -20.30
N SER A 565 12.40 11.87 -19.80
CA SER A 565 12.58 12.17 -18.39
C SER A 565 11.60 13.26 -17.89
N SER A 566 11.52 13.43 -16.58
CA SER A 566 10.80 14.55 -15.96
C SER A 566 11.35 15.91 -16.41
N LEU A 567 12.62 15.96 -16.79
CA LEU A 567 13.34 17.16 -17.24
C LEU A 567 13.18 17.44 -18.76
N GLY A 568 12.39 16.62 -19.48
CA GLY A 568 12.23 16.70 -20.92
C GLY A 568 13.32 15.98 -21.72
N ASP A 569 13.30 16.17 -23.05
CA ASP A 569 14.12 15.38 -23.99
C ASP A 569 15.61 15.75 -24.02
N LYS A 570 16.00 16.86 -23.38
CA LYS A 570 17.39 17.34 -23.35
C LYS A 570 18.21 16.85 -22.16
N SER A 571 17.63 16.08 -21.26
CA SER A 571 18.27 15.67 -20.02
C SER A 571 18.02 14.20 -19.71
N TYR A 572 19.09 13.52 -19.25
CA TYR A 572 19.03 12.12 -18.85
C TYR A 572 19.51 12.00 -17.38
N PRO A 573 18.58 11.88 -16.40
CA PRO A 573 18.94 11.87 -14.99
C PRO A 573 19.33 10.49 -14.48
N PHE A 574 20.36 10.42 -13.65
CA PHE A 574 20.69 9.49 -12.59
C PHE A 574 21.08 8.07 -12.98
N PHE A 575 20.28 7.36 -13.81
CA PHE A 575 20.37 5.89 -13.90
C PHE A 575 20.76 5.46 -15.31
N TYR A 576 22.00 5.04 -15.47
CA TYR A 576 22.61 4.65 -16.74
C TYR A 576 22.78 3.14 -16.79
N ASN A 577 23.05 2.57 -17.97
CA ASN A 577 23.50 1.19 -18.17
C ASN A 577 22.66 0.16 -17.41
N TRP A 578 21.35 0.19 -17.58
CA TRP A 578 20.44 -0.73 -16.90
C TRP A 578 20.68 -2.16 -17.37
N GLN A 579 20.94 -3.08 -16.45
CA GLN A 579 20.98 -4.51 -16.76
C GLN A 579 19.60 -5.10 -16.51
N VAL A 580 18.96 -5.57 -17.57
CA VAL A 580 17.61 -6.11 -17.51
C VAL A 580 17.62 -7.61 -17.80
N GLU A 581 16.78 -8.33 -17.12
CA GLU A 581 16.58 -9.77 -17.25
C GLU A 581 15.10 -10.07 -17.32
N GLY A 582 14.65 -10.76 -18.39
CA GLY A 582 13.25 -11.17 -18.53
C GLY A 582 12.82 -12.06 -17.37
N THR A 583 11.55 -11.97 -17.00
CA THR A 583 10.99 -12.85 -15.98
C THR A 583 10.58 -14.17 -16.64
N PRO A 584 11.16 -15.30 -16.22
CA PRO A 584 10.72 -16.59 -16.68
C PRO A 584 9.32 -16.91 -16.14
N ARG A 585 8.51 -17.53 -16.96
CA ARG A 585 7.22 -18.03 -16.52
C ARG A 585 7.36 -19.48 -16.06
N VAL A 586 6.80 -19.78 -14.90
CA VAL A 586 6.71 -21.15 -14.42
C VAL A 586 5.63 -21.88 -15.20
N CYS A 587 6.02 -22.89 -15.96
CA CYS A 587 5.09 -23.74 -16.66
C CYS A 587 4.58 -24.85 -15.74
N ASN A 588 3.29 -24.85 -15.47
CA ASN A 588 2.62 -25.69 -14.47
C ASN A 588 2.41 -27.15 -14.86
N SER A 589 3.15 -27.69 -15.76
CA SER A 589 3.18 -29.14 -15.95
C SER A 589 4.11 -29.84 -14.95
N GLY A 590 4.88 -29.06 -14.15
CA GLY A 590 5.68 -29.53 -13.03
C GLY A 590 5.15 -28.95 -11.73
N ALA A 591 4.95 -29.80 -10.73
CA ALA A 591 4.58 -29.34 -9.40
C ALA A 591 5.63 -28.36 -8.86
N ARG A 592 5.21 -27.22 -8.38
CA ARG A 592 6.06 -26.34 -7.57
C ARG A 592 6.38 -27.07 -6.26
N LYS A 593 7.57 -26.89 -5.75
CA LYS A 593 7.93 -27.39 -4.43
C LYS A 593 7.33 -26.47 -3.36
N ALA A 594 6.52 -27.03 -2.49
CA ALA A 594 6.03 -26.32 -1.33
C ALA A 594 7.17 -26.11 -0.32
N VAL A 595 7.28 -24.93 0.24
CA VAL A 595 8.26 -24.55 1.26
C VAL A 595 7.54 -23.67 2.28
N THR A 596 7.53 -24.13 3.54
CA THR A 596 6.70 -23.51 4.57
C THR A 596 7.55 -22.63 5.49
N ALA A 597 7.08 -21.39 5.69
CA ALA A 597 7.50 -20.53 6.78
C ALA A 597 6.56 -20.78 7.97
N THR A 598 7.04 -21.47 8.98
CA THR A 598 6.26 -21.80 10.18
C THR A 598 6.37 -20.67 11.18
N VAL A 599 5.25 -20.14 11.64
CA VAL A 599 5.21 -19.11 12.69
C VAL A 599 4.79 -19.74 14.01
N MET A 600 5.66 -19.61 14.99
CA MET A 600 5.37 -19.97 16.37
C MET A 600 4.85 -18.72 17.11
N PRO A 601 3.72 -18.82 17.81
CA PRO A 601 3.21 -17.69 18.56
C PRO A 601 4.13 -17.35 19.73
N LYS A 602 4.40 -16.06 19.94
CA LYS A 602 4.98 -15.58 21.19
C LYS A 602 3.93 -15.77 22.28
N ILE A 603 4.31 -16.47 23.33
CA ILE A 603 3.41 -16.72 24.45
C ILE A 603 3.28 -15.42 25.25
N PRO A 604 2.06 -14.91 25.46
CA PRO A 604 1.86 -13.81 26.39
C PRO A 604 2.23 -14.25 27.80
N VAL A 605 3.12 -13.51 28.42
CA VAL A 605 3.63 -13.81 29.77
C VAL A 605 3.13 -12.72 30.72
N ASN A 606 2.60 -13.13 31.85
CA ASN A 606 2.16 -12.21 32.88
C ASN A 606 2.78 -12.58 34.24
N ILE A 607 3.32 -11.59 34.92
CA ILE A 607 3.84 -11.71 36.29
C ILE A 607 2.75 -11.23 37.26
N SER A 608 2.59 -11.95 38.37
CA SER A 608 1.67 -11.57 39.44
C SER A 608 2.21 -12.04 40.80
N GLY A 609 1.58 -11.61 41.87
CA GLY A 609 1.98 -11.95 43.22
C GLY A 609 3.15 -11.14 43.77
N VAL A 610 3.55 -10.09 43.04
CA VAL A 610 4.65 -9.19 43.43
C VAL A 610 4.08 -7.93 44.04
N GLN A 611 4.61 -7.51 45.18
CA GLN A 611 4.36 -6.18 45.77
C GLN A 611 5.35 -5.17 45.16
N SER A 612 4.91 -3.96 44.93
CA SER A 612 5.80 -2.91 44.42
C SER A 612 6.89 -2.49 45.42
N VAL A 613 6.66 -2.74 46.71
CA VAL A 613 7.59 -2.37 47.80
C VAL A 613 7.69 -3.53 48.77
N TYR A 614 8.90 -3.86 49.14
CA TYR A 614 9.25 -4.83 50.22
C TYR A 614 10.16 -4.15 51.27
N LEU A 615 10.11 -4.63 52.52
CA LEU A 615 11.14 -4.32 53.49
C LEU A 615 12.25 -5.38 53.40
N HIS A 616 13.51 -4.96 53.58
CA HIS A 616 14.66 -5.89 53.45
C HIS A 616 14.65 -7.01 54.48
N THR A 617 13.89 -6.88 55.56
CA THR A 617 13.72 -7.92 56.60
C THR A 617 12.63 -8.94 56.26
N GLN A 618 11.82 -8.70 55.24
CA GLN A 618 10.74 -9.62 54.87
C GLN A 618 11.25 -10.95 54.34
N ASN A 619 10.48 -11.99 54.55
CA ASN A 619 10.74 -13.30 54.00
C ASN A 619 10.56 -13.29 52.46
N GLY A 620 11.09 -14.30 51.81
CA GLY A 620 10.94 -14.49 50.38
C GLY A 620 9.47 -14.52 49.95
N ALA A 621 9.17 -13.82 48.87
CA ALA A 621 7.83 -13.74 48.26
C ALA A 621 7.80 -14.59 46.98
N THR A 622 6.83 -15.48 46.87
CA THR A 622 6.64 -16.26 45.65
C THR A 622 6.08 -15.39 44.53
N VAL A 623 6.80 -15.35 43.44
CA VAL A 623 6.38 -14.66 42.20
C VAL A 623 5.64 -15.69 41.35
N THR A 624 4.39 -15.37 41.01
CA THR A 624 3.58 -16.23 40.15
C THR A 624 3.67 -15.72 38.74
N VAL A 625 3.84 -16.65 37.79
CA VAL A 625 3.92 -16.32 36.36
C VAL A 625 3.04 -17.26 35.57
N THR A 626 2.40 -16.71 34.56
CA THR A 626 1.55 -17.46 33.63
C THR A 626 1.99 -17.21 32.20
N PRO A 627 2.33 -18.25 31.43
CA PRO A 627 2.48 -19.66 31.81
C PRO A 627 3.77 -19.95 32.63
N PRO A 628 3.81 -21.00 33.42
CA PRO A 628 5.01 -21.44 34.11
C PRO A 628 5.97 -22.20 33.18
N GLY A 629 7.20 -22.48 33.65
CA GLY A 629 8.18 -23.27 32.90
C GLY A 629 9.37 -22.49 32.35
N GLY A 630 9.40 -21.19 32.53
CA GLY A 630 10.55 -20.33 32.19
C GLY A 630 11.50 -20.13 33.37
N VAL A 631 12.44 -19.20 33.22
CA VAL A 631 13.50 -18.88 34.18
C VAL A 631 13.47 -17.42 34.57
N PHE A 632 13.56 -17.16 35.87
CA PHE A 632 13.77 -15.82 36.39
C PHE A 632 15.25 -15.49 36.46
N LYS A 633 15.57 -14.21 36.15
CA LYS A 633 16.88 -13.60 36.34
C LYS A 633 16.69 -12.22 36.98
N GLY A 634 17.47 -11.91 37.97
CA GLY A 634 17.46 -10.61 38.66
C GLY A 634 18.01 -10.73 40.07
N ASP A 635 18.34 -9.57 40.65
CA ASP A 635 18.87 -9.52 42.01
C ASP A 635 17.81 -9.99 43.01
N GLY A 636 18.21 -10.89 43.91
CA GLY A 636 17.32 -11.43 44.92
C GLY A 636 16.38 -12.55 44.45
N MET A 637 16.42 -12.94 43.18
CA MET A 637 15.62 -14.06 42.66
C MET A 637 16.34 -15.40 42.84
N ILE A 638 15.66 -16.37 43.49
CA ILE A 638 16.05 -17.77 43.48
C ILE A 638 14.85 -18.61 43.06
N GLY A 639 14.96 -19.20 41.87
CA GLY A 639 13.82 -19.84 41.22
C GLY A 639 12.70 -18.85 40.96
N ASN A 640 11.53 -19.11 41.52
CA ASN A 640 10.37 -18.17 41.43
C ASN A 640 10.11 -17.41 42.74
N VAL A 641 11.12 -17.34 43.64
CA VAL A 641 10.98 -16.59 44.90
C VAL A 641 11.90 -15.40 44.89
N PHE A 642 11.32 -14.24 45.14
CA PHE A 642 12.06 -12.99 45.35
C PHE A 642 12.38 -12.83 46.83
N TYR A 643 13.66 -12.73 47.17
CA TYR A 643 14.16 -12.52 48.53
C TYR A 643 14.65 -11.10 48.71
N PRO A 644 13.85 -10.23 49.35
CA PRO A 644 14.23 -8.80 49.56
C PRO A 644 15.58 -8.66 50.25
N LYS A 645 15.90 -9.55 51.16
CA LYS A 645 17.16 -9.53 51.90
C LYS A 645 18.37 -9.80 50.99
N LEU A 646 18.21 -10.62 49.98
CA LEU A 646 19.27 -10.94 49.01
C LEU A 646 19.39 -9.87 47.92
N ALA A 647 18.27 -9.27 47.52
CA ALA A 647 18.28 -8.16 46.59
C ALA A 647 19.01 -6.94 47.19
N GLY A 648 18.86 -6.68 48.48
CA GLY A 648 19.36 -5.45 49.14
C GLY A 648 18.39 -4.28 49.00
N VAL A 649 18.71 -3.19 49.67
CA VAL A 649 17.89 -1.97 49.60
C VAL A 649 18.13 -1.29 48.25
N GLY A 650 17.05 -0.91 47.54
CA GLY A 650 17.10 -0.31 46.20
C GLY A 650 15.94 -0.73 45.32
N THR A 651 15.97 -0.29 44.08
CA THR A 651 15.04 -0.77 43.03
C THR A 651 15.71 -1.87 42.23
N HIS A 652 15.05 -3.00 42.14
CA HIS A 652 15.55 -4.18 41.46
C HIS A 652 14.62 -4.58 40.33
N GLU A 653 15.19 -4.85 39.18
CA GLU A 653 14.48 -5.42 38.02
C GLU A 653 14.69 -6.93 38.02
N PHE A 654 13.64 -7.69 37.76
CA PHE A 654 13.75 -9.08 37.41
C PHE A 654 13.02 -9.39 36.11
N ILE A 655 13.59 -10.34 35.38
CA ILE A 655 13.18 -10.72 34.05
C ILE A 655 12.77 -12.19 34.10
N TYR A 656 11.58 -12.46 33.66
CA TYR A 656 11.16 -13.83 33.39
C TYR A 656 11.25 -14.12 31.91
N THR A 657 11.94 -15.17 31.56
CA THR A 657 12.14 -15.62 30.19
C THR A 657 11.59 -17.02 30.02
N ILE A 658 10.69 -17.21 29.07
CA ILE A 658 10.20 -18.54 28.66
C ILE A 658 10.52 -18.78 27.19
N ARG A 659 10.94 -19.99 26.90
CA ARG A 659 11.27 -20.40 25.53
C ARG A 659 10.32 -21.52 25.08
N VAL A 660 9.78 -21.35 23.85
CA VAL A 660 9.04 -22.40 23.17
C VAL A 660 9.61 -22.54 21.76
N GLY A 661 10.25 -23.66 21.48
CA GLY A 661 11.09 -23.82 20.30
C GLY A 661 12.21 -22.78 20.28
N ASN A 662 12.27 -21.98 19.21
CA ASN A 662 13.22 -20.88 19.10
C ASN A 662 12.67 -19.54 19.61
N CYS A 663 11.36 -19.47 19.97
CA CYS A 663 10.73 -18.25 20.40
C CYS A 663 10.96 -17.97 21.88
N ILE A 664 11.40 -16.76 22.15
CA ILE A 664 11.63 -16.27 23.50
C ILE A 664 10.56 -15.22 23.79
N SER A 665 9.81 -15.44 24.87
CA SER A 665 8.95 -14.43 25.47
C SER A 665 9.58 -13.96 26.77
N GLU A 666 9.62 -12.65 26.96
CA GLU A 666 10.25 -12.01 28.09
C GLU A 666 9.28 -11.00 28.70
N VAL A 667 9.19 -10.99 30.00
CA VAL A 667 8.48 -9.96 30.74
C VAL A 667 9.36 -9.47 31.87
N ARG A 668 9.30 -8.17 32.14
CA ARG A 668 10.08 -7.48 33.15
C ARG A 668 9.15 -6.91 34.21
N ASP A 669 9.60 -6.95 35.43
CA ASP A 669 8.93 -6.24 36.53
C ASP A 669 9.97 -5.65 37.48
N THR A 670 9.57 -4.65 38.23
CA THR A 670 10.45 -3.92 39.15
C THR A 670 9.86 -3.88 40.54
N VAL A 671 10.71 -4.08 41.53
CA VAL A 671 10.36 -3.98 42.93
C VAL A 671 11.31 -3.03 43.65
N THR A 672 10.83 -2.34 44.63
CA THR A 672 11.65 -1.47 45.50
C THR A 672 11.78 -2.13 46.88
N VAL A 673 12.99 -2.41 47.29
CA VAL A 673 13.27 -2.88 48.66
C VAL A 673 13.68 -1.66 49.50
N LYS A 674 12.92 -1.43 50.58
CA LYS A 674 13.16 -0.37 51.52
C LYS A 674 13.80 -0.91 52.79
N TYR A 675 14.55 -0.06 53.44
CA TYR A 675 15.11 -0.36 54.77
C TYR A 675 14.00 -0.43 55.82
N ASP A 676 14.10 -1.42 56.73
CA ASP A 676 13.22 -1.50 57.91
C ASP A 676 13.86 -0.72 59.07
N SER A 677 13.41 0.50 59.28
CA SER A 677 13.95 1.38 60.33
C SER A 677 13.69 0.91 61.76
N THR A 678 12.88 -0.14 61.93
CA THR A 678 12.56 -0.66 63.29
C THR A 678 13.63 -1.62 63.85
N VAL A 679 14.64 -2.02 63.06
CA VAL A 679 15.66 -3.02 63.39
C VAL A 679 17.04 -2.42 63.73
N MET A 680 17.19 -1.09 63.68
CA MET A 680 18.46 -0.44 63.96
C MET A 680 18.65 -0.12 65.43
N LEU A 681 19.30 -1.02 66.14
CA LEU A 681 19.66 -0.75 67.58
C LEU A 681 20.97 0.00 67.76
N ASP A 682 21.90 0.02 66.79
CA ASP A 682 23.27 0.57 66.94
C ASP A 682 23.72 1.54 65.82
N GLY A 683 22.83 2.21 65.15
CA GLY A 683 23.16 3.24 64.16
C GLY A 683 23.63 2.76 62.77
N PHE A 684 23.96 1.50 62.58
CA PHE A 684 24.27 0.89 61.30
C PHE A 684 24.04 -0.62 61.28
N SER A 685 23.78 -1.19 60.11
CA SER A 685 23.73 -2.63 59.85
C SER A 685 24.76 -3.03 58.83
N ILE A 686 25.31 -4.27 58.98
CA ILE A 686 26.26 -4.85 58.03
C ILE A 686 25.90 -6.27 57.70
N GLN A 687 26.15 -6.64 56.45
CA GLN A 687 26.03 -8.02 55.98
C GLN A 687 27.13 -8.31 54.96
N LEU A 688 27.77 -9.45 55.10
CA LEU A 688 28.74 -9.95 54.13
C LEU A 688 28.02 -10.92 53.17
N TRP A 689 28.15 -10.70 51.91
CA TRP A 689 27.60 -11.58 50.90
C TRP A 689 28.70 -12.49 50.35
N ASN A 690 28.57 -13.78 50.60
CA ASN A 690 29.45 -14.82 50.05
C ASN A 690 29.10 -15.06 48.58
N ASN A 691 29.92 -14.53 47.67
CA ASN A 691 29.90 -14.96 46.29
C ASN A 691 30.96 -16.07 46.14
N PRO A 692 30.66 -17.24 45.52
CA PRO A 692 31.69 -18.25 45.25
C PRO A 692 32.66 -17.68 44.18
N GLY A 693 33.68 -17.01 44.65
CA GLY A 693 34.70 -16.33 43.85
C GLY A 693 35.49 -15.38 44.74
N LYS A 694 36.66 -14.97 44.33
CA LYS A 694 37.67 -14.28 45.14
C LYS A 694 37.30 -12.86 45.63
N LYS A 695 36.11 -12.33 45.30
CA LYS A 695 35.64 -11.00 45.75
C LYS A 695 34.32 -11.13 46.49
N GLN A 696 34.32 -10.61 47.73
CA GLN A 696 33.18 -10.59 48.65
C GLN A 696 32.58 -9.21 48.63
N LYS A 697 31.27 -9.05 48.88
CA LYS A 697 30.61 -7.72 48.99
C LYS A 697 30.16 -7.51 50.41
N LEU A 698 30.58 -6.35 50.98
CA LEU A 698 30.11 -5.86 52.27
C LEU A 698 28.92 -4.92 52.02
N TYR A 699 27.75 -5.33 52.45
CA TYR A 699 26.56 -4.47 52.50
C TYR A 699 26.55 -3.73 53.83
N LEU A 700 26.45 -2.40 53.76
CA LEU A 700 26.38 -1.55 54.93
C LEU A 700 25.23 -0.55 54.75
N VAL A 701 24.37 -0.47 55.77
CA VAL A 701 23.36 0.56 55.81
C VAL A 701 23.65 1.50 57.00
N THR A 702 23.72 2.80 56.75
CA THR A 702 24.01 3.81 57.75
C THR A 702 23.06 4.97 57.70
N MET A 703 22.80 5.62 58.85
CA MET A 703 21.95 6.81 59.00
C MET A 703 22.73 8.12 58.85
N GLN A 704 24.02 8.08 58.72
CA GLN A 704 24.90 9.25 58.55
C GLN A 704 26.09 8.93 57.65
N ASN A 705 26.62 9.94 56.97
CA ASN A 705 27.87 9.81 56.23
C ASN A 705 28.99 9.53 57.20
N SER A 706 29.80 8.49 56.94
CA SER A 706 30.90 8.11 57.85
C SER A 706 32.01 7.37 57.07
N VAL A 707 33.21 7.44 57.63
CA VAL A 707 34.31 6.58 57.23
C VAL A 707 34.10 5.21 57.91
N VAL A 708 34.14 4.15 57.10
CA VAL A 708 34.00 2.78 57.55
C VAL A 708 35.34 2.10 57.44
N GLU A 709 35.85 1.55 58.52
CA GLU A 709 37.05 0.74 58.56
C GLU A 709 36.67 -0.74 58.68
N ALA A 710 37.23 -1.61 57.82
CA ALA A 710 37.09 -3.04 57.88
C ALA A 710 38.48 -3.65 58.18
N ALA A 711 38.65 -4.22 59.36
CA ALA A 711 39.85 -4.92 59.74
C ALA A 711 39.60 -6.46 59.74
N VAL A 712 40.47 -7.21 59.09
CA VAL A 712 40.37 -8.65 58.98
C VAL A 712 41.40 -9.29 59.89
N TYR A 713 40.92 -10.21 60.74
CA TYR A 713 41.73 -10.96 61.71
C TYR A 713 41.73 -12.45 61.36
N SER A 714 42.87 -13.10 61.49
CA SER A 714 42.96 -14.57 61.38
C SER A 714 42.22 -15.26 62.54
N GLY A 715 41.98 -16.57 62.44
CA GLY A 715 41.39 -17.35 63.51
C GLY A 715 42.21 -17.33 64.84
N THR A 716 43.48 -16.91 64.78
CA THR A 716 44.38 -16.75 65.95
C THR A 716 44.37 -15.33 66.52
N GLY A 717 43.56 -14.38 65.94
CA GLY A 717 43.42 -13.00 66.38
C GLY A 717 44.44 -12.03 65.81
N GLN A 718 45.30 -12.42 64.88
CA GLN A 718 46.25 -11.56 64.23
C GLN A 718 45.54 -10.72 63.13
N LYS A 719 45.73 -9.38 63.11
CA LYS A 719 45.22 -8.55 62.03
C LYS A 719 46.02 -8.78 60.74
N VAL A 720 45.35 -9.23 59.69
CA VAL A 720 45.95 -9.60 58.40
C VAL A 720 45.69 -8.65 57.30
N GLN A 721 44.60 -7.85 57.38
CA GLN A 721 44.25 -6.87 56.37
C GLN A 721 43.42 -5.74 57.01
N GLN A 722 43.51 -4.52 56.44
CA GLN A 722 42.68 -3.38 56.79
C GLN A 722 42.27 -2.61 55.52
N MET A 723 41.03 -2.22 55.46
CA MET A 723 40.41 -1.45 54.36
C MET A 723 39.60 -0.31 54.94
N SER A 724 39.50 0.81 54.22
CA SER A 724 38.72 1.97 54.62
C SER A 724 37.83 2.41 53.45
N PHE A 725 36.58 2.76 53.74
CA PHE A 725 35.58 3.14 52.75
C PHE A 725 34.80 4.35 53.24
N ASN A 726 34.33 5.20 52.30
CA ASN A 726 33.39 6.27 52.64
C ASN A 726 31.97 5.77 52.42
N ALA A 727 31.15 5.76 53.46
CA ALA A 727 29.75 5.40 53.40
C ALA A 727 28.86 6.63 53.44
N ASN A 728 27.90 6.69 52.54
CA ASN A 728 26.86 7.69 52.50
C ASN A 728 25.62 7.24 53.25
N VAL A 729 24.77 8.17 53.68
CA VAL A 729 23.46 7.85 54.26
C VAL A 729 22.69 6.90 53.38
N GLY A 730 22.16 5.81 53.93
CA GLY A 730 21.46 4.74 53.22
C GLY A 730 22.32 3.52 52.98
N SER A 731 22.05 2.80 51.90
CA SER A 731 22.71 1.56 51.53
C SER A 731 24.01 1.79 50.78
N ASN A 732 25.05 1.12 51.20
CA ASN A 732 26.39 1.15 50.61
C ASN A 732 26.83 -0.31 50.31
N ILE A 733 27.57 -0.50 49.23
CA ILE A 733 28.13 -1.77 48.85
C ILE A 733 29.62 -1.58 48.59
N PHE A 734 30.45 -2.30 49.31
CA PHE A 734 31.89 -2.26 49.18
C PHE A 734 32.41 -3.61 48.70
N ASP A 735 33.28 -3.63 47.71
CA ASP A 735 33.98 -4.86 47.29
C ASP A 735 35.16 -5.12 48.21
N LEU A 736 35.17 -6.26 48.86
CA LEU A 736 36.25 -6.75 49.69
C LEU A 736 37.06 -7.79 48.91
N ASP A 737 38.34 -7.50 48.68
CA ASP A 737 39.24 -8.41 47.98
C ASP A 737 40.03 -9.23 48.98
N PHE A 738 39.79 -10.54 49.07
CA PHE A 738 40.48 -11.51 49.95
C PHE A 738 41.36 -12.45 49.13
N SER A 739 41.70 -12.13 47.89
CA SER A 739 42.50 -12.99 47.01
C SER A 739 43.88 -13.34 47.58
N ASN A 740 44.41 -12.52 48.47
CA ASN A 740 45.70 -12.69 49.11
C ASN A 740 45.63 -13.46 50.44
N LEU A 741 44.44 -13.84 50.90
CA LEU A 741 44.28 -14.61 52.14
C LEU A 741 44.30 -16.13 51.85
N SER A 742 44.98 -16.88 52.68
CA SER A 742 44.96 -18.35 52.65
C SER A 742 43.60 -18.89 53.07
N LYS A 743 43.27 -20.14 52.66
CA LYS A 743 42.04 -20.78 53.15
C LYS A 743 42.07 -20.89 54.67
N GLY A 744 40.99 -20.40 55.31
CA GLY A 744 40.91 -20.42 56.76
C GLY A 744 39.74 -19.66 57.32
N LEU A 745 39.66 -19.63 58.66
CA LEU A 745 38.66 -18.86 59.40
C LEU A 745 39.17 -17.47 59.69
N TYR A 746 38.37 -16.45 59.33
CA TYR A 746 38.68 -15.05 59.55
C TYR A 746 37.51 -14.37 60.23
N PHE A 747 37.81 -13.22 60.89
CA PHE A 747 36.83 -12.33 61.48
C PHE A 747 37.03 -10.96 60.87
N ILE A 748 35.99 -10.36 60.39
CA ILE A 748 35.99 -9.01 59.81
C ILE A 748 35.36 -8.11 60.84
N GLU A 749 36.12 -7.25 61.50
CA GLU A 749 35.60 -6.17 62.33
C GLU A 749 35.36 -4.95 61.45
N VAL A 750 34.11 -4.52 61.40
CA VAL A 750 33.68 -3.31 60.69
C VAL A 750 33.36 -2.24 61.73
N ARG A 751 34.02 -1.08 61.58
CA ARG A 751 33.91 0.04 62.51
C ARG A 751 33.50 1.31 61.77
N MET A 752 32.58 2.05 62.35
CA MET A 752 32.12 3.36 61.82
C MET A 752 32.77 4.50 62.61
N GLY A 753 33.59 5.33 61.93
CA GLY A 753 34.30 6.46 62.52
C GLY A 753 35.41 6.01 63.52
N VAL A 754 36.20 6.96 63.97
CA VAL A 754 37.44 6.67 64.79
C VAL A 754 37.14 6.06 66.16
N ASN A 755 35.96 6.35 66.78
CA ASN A 755 35.53 5.77 68.06
C ASN A 755 34.09 5.25 68.01
N GLY A 756 33.60 4.89 66.84
CA GLY A 756 32.21 4.47 66.58
C GLY A 756 31.88 3.03 66.91
N ALA A 757 30.61 2.71 66.80
CA ALA A 757 30.10 1.35 66.96
C ALA A 757 30.79 0.38 66.02
N LYS A 758 31.01 -0.84 66.51
CA LYS A 758 31.69 -1.92 65.77
C LYS A 758 30.81 -3.17 65.67
N LYS A 759 30.90 -3.85 64.53
CA LYS A 759 30.29 -5.17 64.31
C LYS A 759 31.32 -6.12 63.75
N VAL A 760 31.20 -7.40 64.13
CA VAL A 760 32.13 -8.44 63.68
C VAL A 760 31.37 -9.49 62.87
N ILE A 761 31.92 -9.88 61.73
CA ILE A 761 31.37 -10.91 60.84
C ILE A 761 32.40 -12.05 60.75
N LYS A 762 31.90 -13.27 60.80
CA LYS A 762 32.72 -14.46 60.57
C LYS A 762 32.80 -14.73 59.07
N LEU A 763 34.00 -14.93 58.55
CA LEU A 763 34.29 -15.30 57.17
C LEU A 763 35.06 -16.63 57.14
N LEU A 764 34.61 -17.53 56.30
CA LEU A 764 35.37 -18.73 55.92
C LEU A 764 35.87 -18.51 54.47
N ASN A 765 37.18 -18.32 54.31
CA ASN A 765 37.81 -18.06 53.01
C ASN A 765 38.30 -19.34 52.37
#